data_9480f386fd0992138759e8181684b505
#
_entry.id   9480f386fd0992138759e8181684b505
#
_cell.length_a   1.000
_cell.length_b   1.000
_cell.length_c   1.000
_cell.angle_alpha   90.00
_cell.angle_beta   90.00
_cell.angle_gamma   90.00
#
_symmetry.space_group_name_H-M   'P 1'
#
loop_
_entity.id
_entity.type
_entity.pdbx_description
1 polymer ?
#
loop_
_entity_poly.entity_id
_entity_poly.type
_entity_poly.pdbx_seq_one_letter_code
_entity_poly.pdbx_strand_id
1 'polypeptide(L)'
;MTSGVGALSPALEAIEPLRRGYRSVMGNGNVGFKVGRFVVAILLGLLAVQLTFHMAINELLNGACTGSLYGLIAVGIILIYKTNRIINFAAAAVGAVPAIFALLLDVQRHMNYLVVLPIALIGGPLCAGLVDILIMRRFAKSPRLIATVVTIGVAQGFAALGFFIPIWIGATAGKVSLVPTPWDSIGLHNSQGKPVLSGNQVAAIVVTLAISIGLALFLRYTRIGIALRASAENSDRAALLGIPVKRVQTAAWMLAGLLASMAIYFQAPLIGVPSNATLGFDALLYALAAAVVARMERIGVALAVGTFVGIIQFGVVSRTGSSSNVGAYMLVLILAALLLQRRAQARAMDAGTSSWDVVKNFRPIPAELRNLPEVNAARYALIAAAGAAAILLPFLVGDNDMPKLIPLPLYGMIGVSLVVLTGWAGQISLGQFGLVGVGAAVSGGIIFNNNADFFVAIFAGIAAGVIAAVLIGLPAVRIQGLYLAVTTLAFAYACQGYVLDRTSWVGEKLLPKGLVTTFKRPLLYGRFDLEDDRTFYYVCVVALLFAILAALAFRRNRSGRVLIAARDNQRAAPAYGINLVRTRLAAFAVSGGIAGLAGSLFVYAQHQVIPGTYSVPESITVFLAAVIGGLTSVPAAVLGLVSFEAFVQFGPKLYKGLGPNFVSVVPLLLTGPLLLVNLYQYPGGTAEVLFERRDKFLRWVAKRHDLLVPSLIADRLVEDENLSGELITEAERHVEEAAALGELAVECPTCGARLTLSEAAEHDHLKVSVSPS
;
A
#
# COMPACT_ATOMS: atom_id res chain seq x y z
N MET A 1 -37.87 -6.63 -17.28
CA MET A 1 -37.38 -7.25 -16.02
C MET A 1 -37.35 -6.19 -14.93
N THR A 2 -38.52 -5.85 -14.42
CA THR A 2 -38.80 -4.76 -13.42
C THR A 2 -39.67 -5.34 -12.30
N SER A 3 -39.17 -6.33 -11.55
CA SER A 3 -39.95 -6.94 -10.46
C SER A 3 -39.12 -7.33 -9.24
N GLY A 4 -38.08 -6.58 -8.91
CA GLY A 4 -37.25 -6.83 -7.71
C GLY A 4 -37.11 -5.66 -6.74
N VAL A 5 -37.71 -4.50 -6.98
CA VAL A 5 -37.58 -3.30 -6.14
C VAL A 5 -38.76 -3.11 -5.20
N GLY A 6 -39.84 -3.85 -5.37
CA GLY A 6 -41.10 -3.68 -4.61
C GLY A 6 -41.12 -4.23 -3.19
N ALA A 7 -40.21 -5.13 -2.82
CA ALA A 7 -40.28 -5.84 -1.52
C ALA A 7 -39.56 -5.13 -0.34
N LEU A 8 -38.78 -4.05 -0.61
CA LEU A 8 -38.07 -3.27 0.41
C LEU A 8 -38.79 -1.97 0.80
N SER A 9 -39.92 -1.65 0.17
CA SER A 9 -40.64 -0.38 0.38
C SER A 9 -41.29 -0.26 1.77
N PRO A 10 -41.97 -1.26 2.35
CA PRO A 10 -42.65 -1.11 3.62
C PRO A 10 -41.69 -0.98 4.82
N ALA A 11 -40.53 -1.64 4.77
CA ALA A 11 -39.52 -1.52 5.83
C ALA A 11 -38.81 -0.16 5.79
N LEU A 12 -38.64 0.44 4.59
CA LEU A 12 -38.07 1.79 4.44
C LEU A 12 -39.09 2.88 4.81
N GLU A 13 -40.40 2.67 4.58
CA GLU A 13 -41.46 3.58 5.01
C GLU A 13 -41.69 3.56 6.51
N ALA A 14 -41.55 2.40 7.17
CA ALA A 14 -41.64 2.30 8.62
C ALA A 14 -40.48 3.02 9.36
N ILE A 15 -39.30 3.18 8.70
CA ILE A 15 -38.14 3.87 9.24
C ILE A 15 -38.17 5.39 8.89
N GLU A 16 -38.99 5.80 7.96
CA GLU A 16 -39.03 7.19 7.49
C GLU A 16 -39.48 8.22 8.54
N PRO A 17 -40.45 7.95 9.43
CA PRO A 17 -40.80 8.86 10.53
C PRO A 17 -39.66 9.01 11.56
N LEU A 18 -38.96 7.91 11.86
CA LEU A 18 -37.74 7.95 12.69
C LEU A 18 -36.63 8.75 12.00
N ARG A 19 -36.51 8.66 10.69
CA ARG A 19 -35.55 9.38 9.87
C ARG A 19 -35.91 10.86 9.71
N ARG A 20 -37.18 11.23 9.69
CA ARG A 20 -37.66 12.65 9.69
C ARG A 20 -37.50 13.29 11.06
N GLY A 21 -37.88 12.60 12.15
CA GLY A 21 -37.62 13.01 13.52
C GLY A 21 -36.13 13.19 13.77
N TYR A 22 -35.31 12.27 13.30
CA TYR A 22 -33.85 12.36 13.34
C TYR A 22 -33.30 13.54 12.51
N ARG A 23 -33.88 13.89 11.36
CA ARG A 23 -33.49 15.05 10.55
C ARG A 23 -33.93 16.40 11.14
N SER A 24 -35.10 16.49 11.74
CA SER A 24 -35.60 17.73 12.37
C SER A 24 -34.77 18.09 13.61
N VAL A 25 -34.38 17.07 14.38
CA VAL A 25 -33.48 17.21 15.54
C VAL A 25 -32.02 17.49 15.10
N MET A 26 -31.63 17.10 13.88
CA MET A 26 -30.28 17.30 13.32
C MET A 26 -30.02 18.67 12.72
N GLY A 27 -31.05 19.41 12.29
CA GLY A 27 -30.93 20.65 11.49
C GLY A 27 -30.40 21.88 12.26
N ASN A 28 -30.73 22.04 13.54
CA ASN A 28 -30.48 23.23 14.33
C ASN A 28 -29.76 22.97 15.67
N GLY A 29 -28.78 22.13 15.68
CA GLY A 29 -28.13 21.77 16.94
C GLY A 29 -27.05 22.77 17.39
N ASN A 30 -27.25 23.42 18.52
CA ASN A 30 -26.24 24.08 19.31
C ASN A 30 -25.01 23.16 19.49
N VAL A 31 -23.82 23.75 19.62
CA VAL A 31 -22.55 23.02 19.80
C VAL A 31 -22.66 21.97 20.93
N GLY A 32 -23.37 22.29 22.01
CA GLY A 32 -23.63 21.37 23.13
C GLY A 32 -24.39 20.11 22.73
N PHE A 33 -25.34 20.19 21.79
CA PHE A 33 -26.09 19.02 21.33
C PHE A 33 -25.22 18.07 20.47
N LYS A 34 -24.32 18.64 19.65
CA LYS A 34 -23.35 17.85 18.86
C LYS A 34 -22.34 17.13 19.77
N VAL A 35 -21.89 17.81 20.81
CA VAL A 35 -20.98 17.24 21.84
C VAL A 35 -21.73 16.16 22.64
N GLY A 36 -22.95 16.42 23.09
CA GLY A 36 -23.75 15.42 23.83
C GLY A 36 -23.97 14.13 23.03
N ARG A 37 -24.30 14.25 21.75
CA ARG A 37 -24.44 13.07 20.88
C ARG A 37 -23.14 12.28 20.69
N PHE A 38 -22.01 12.96 20.60
CA PHE A 38 -20.71 12.34 20.49
C PHE A 38 -20.35 11.57 21.79
N VAL A 39 -20.63 12.18 22.94
CA VAL A 39 -20.47 11.55 24.26
C VAL A 39 -21.37 10.31 24.38
N VAL A 40 -22.66 10.42 24.03
CA VAL A 40 -23.60 9.28 24.04
C VAL A 40 -23.13 8.16 23.12
N ALA A 41 -22.62 8.47 21.93
CA ALA A 41 -22.09 7.45 21.02
C ALA A 41 -20.86 6.74 21.60
N ILE A 42 -19.97 7.46 22.29
CA ILE A 42 -18.83 6.87 22.99
C ILE A 42 -19.31 5.97 24.14
N LEU A 43 -20.24 6.44 24.98
CA LEU A 43 -20.76 5.66 26.10
C LEU A 43 -21.46 4.39 25.63
N LEU A 44 -22.27 4.46 24.56
CA LEU A 44 -22.90 3.28 23.96
C LEU A 44 -21.87 2.32 23.38
N GLY A 45 -20.79 2.85 22.76
CA GLY A 45 -19.68 2.05 22.27
C GLY A 45 -18.95 1.33 23.41
N LEU A 46 -18.64 2.04 24.49
CA LEU A 46 -18.02 1.46 25.70
C LEU A 46 -18.91 0.39 26.34
N LEU A 47 -20.21 0.66 26.44
CA LEU A 47 -21.18 -0.30 26.97
C LEU A 47 -21.23 -1.56 26.09
N ALA A 48 -21.26 -1.41 24.77
CA ALA A 48 -21.24 -2.54 23.83
C ALA A 48 -19.96 -3.37 23.96
N VAL A 49 -18.79 -2.72 24.09
CA VAL A 49 -17.51 -3.41 24.32
C VAL A 49 -17.52 -4.13 25.67
N GLN A 50 -17.99 -3.48 26.74
CA GLN A 50 -18.04 -4.08 28.06
C GLN A 50 -18.99 -5.29 28.10
N LEU A 51 -20.16 -5.21 27.46
CA LEU A 51 -21.10 -6.32 27.33
C LEU A 51 -20.53 -7.48 26.50
N THR A 52 -19.68 -7.17 25.50
CA THR A 52 -19.10 -8.18 24.62
C THR A 52 -17.90 -8.88 25.26
N PHE A 53 -17.02 -8.15 25.91
CA PHE A 53 -15.71 -8.64 26.37
C PHE A 53 -15.63 -8.88 27.89
N HIS A 54 -16.54 -8.32 28.71
CA HIS A 54 -16.57 -8.46 30.18
C HIS A 54 -15.19 -8.14 30.82
N MET A 55 -14.59 -7.00 30.44
CA MET A 55 -13.23 -6.62 30.82
C MET A 55 -13.14 -6.16 32.27
N ALA A 56 -12.01 -6.46 32.92
CA ALA A 56 -11.64 -5.81 34.18
C ALA A 56 -11.35 -4.30 33.96
N ILE A 57 -11.61 -3.50 34.98
CA ILE A 57 -11.40 -2.03 34.90
C ILE A 57 -9.96 -1.68 34.52
N ASN A 58 -8.97 -2.42 35.03
CA ASN A 58 -7.56 -2.22 34.69
C ASN A 58 -7.27 -2.44 33.20
N GLU A 59 -7.86 -3.48 32.58
CA GLU A 59 -7.71 -3.77 31.17
C GLU A 59 -8.36 -2.68 30.31
N LEU A 60 -9.54 -2.20 30.71
CA LEU A 60 -10.22 -1.10 30.05
C LEU A 60 -9.39 0.19 30.12
N LEU A 61 -8.77 0.48 31.24
CA LEU A 61 -7.88 1.63 31.43
C LEU A 61 -6.60 1.49 30.57
N ASN A 62 -5.96 0.32 30.60
CA ASN A 62 -4.81 0.04 29.75
C ASN A 62 -5.14 0.23 28.27
N GLY A 63 -6.28 -0.30 27.83
CA GLY A 63 -6.78 -0.12 26.48
C GLY A 63 -7.03 1.35 26.13
N ALA A 64 -7.65 2.10 27.03
CA ALA A 64 -7.90 3.52 26.83
C ALA A 64 -6.61 4.35 26.76
N CYS A 65 -5.64 4.07 27.63
CA CYS A 65 -4.34 4.74 27.64
C CYS A 65 -3.56 4.47 26.36
N THR A 66 -3.36 3.20 26.02
CA THR A 66 -2.64 2.79 24.79
C THR A 66 -3.36 3.31 23.55
N GLY A 67 -4.68 3.21 23.52
CA GLY A 67 -5.49 3.71 22.41
C GLY A 67 -5.43 5.22 22.22
N SER A 68 -5.30 6.00 23.31
CA SER A 68 -5.13 7.45 23.23
C SER A 68 -3.82 7.82 22.55
N LEU A 69 -2.75 7.03 22.78
CA LEU A 69 -1.46 7.20 22.10
C LEU A 69 -1.55 6.84 20.61
N TYR A 70 -2.29 5.79 20.22
CA TYR A 70 -2.62 5.54 18.80
C TYR A 70 -3.37 6.71 18.18
N GLY A 71 -4.26 7.35 18.95
CA GLY A 71 -4.96 8.57 18.55
C GLY A 71 -4.00 9.72 18.21
N LEU A 72 -2.90 9.90 18.97
CA LEU A 72 -1.88 10.91 18.66
C LEU A 72 -1.19 10.64 17.32
N ILE A 73 -0.81 9.39 17.05
CA ILE A 73 -0.22 9.01 15.75
C ILE A 73 -1.23 9.26 14.63
N ALA A 74 -2.51 8.91 14.83
CA ALA A 74 -3.59 9.16 13.88
C ALA A 74 -3.76 10.64 13.56
N VAL A 75 -3.65 11.51 14.55
CA VAL A 75 -3.66 12.98 14.37
C VAL A 75 -2.48 13.43 13.52
N GLY A 76 -1.28 12.89 13.75
CA GLY A 76 -0.10 13.15 12.91
C GLY A 76 -0.33 12.77 11.44
N ILE A 77 -0.91 11.59 11.19
CA ILE A 77 -1.28 11.13 9.84
C ILE A 77 -2.30 12.11 9.21
N ILE A 78 -3.32 12.55 9.96
CA ILE A 78 -4.33 13.48 9.46
C ILE A 78 -3.72 14.85 9.12
N LEU A 79 -2.77 15.36 9.91
CA LEU A 79 -2.10 16.63 9.62
C LEU A 79 -1.37 16.59 8.28
N ILE A 80 -0.60 15.52 8.03
CA ILE A 80 0.10 15.32 6.75
C ILE A 80 -0.91 15.13 5.62
N TYR A 81 -1.97 14.32 5.81
CA TYR A 81 -2.99 14.12 4.80
C TYR A 81 -3.69 15.42 4.40
N LYS A 82 -3.98 16.31 5.33
CA LYS A 82 -4.62 17.60 5.04
C LYS A 82 -3.73 18.53 4.24
N THR A 83 -2.43 18.55 4.51
CA THR A 83 -1.48 19.47 3.86
C THR A 83 -0.95 18.93 2.53
N ASN A 84 -0.68 17.62 2.44
CA ASN A 84 -0.02 17.01 1.29
C ASN A 84 -0.95 16.13 0.45
N ARG A 85 -2.16 15.81 0.94
CA ARG A 85 -3.15 14.91 0.30
C ARG A 85 -2.62 13.51 0.02
N ILE A 86 -1.64 13.04 0.81
CA ILE A 86 -1.07 11.69 0.78
C ILE A 86 -1.28 11.01 2.13
N ILE A 87 -1.39 9.67 2.14
CA ILE A 87 -1.36 8.89 3.38
C ILE A 87 0.10 8.62 3.73
N ASN A 88 0.52 9.05 4.92
CA ASN A 88 1.88 8.79 5.40
C ASN A 88 1.95 7.45 6.13
N PHE A 89 2.47 6.43 5.45
CA PHE A 89 2.73 5.12 6.05
C PHE A 89 4.01 5.08 6.90
N ALA A 90 4.86 6.11 6.82
CA ALA A 90 6.07 6.21 7.64
C ALA A 90 5.82 6.86 9.00
N ALA A 91 4.61 7.35 9.28
CA ALA A 91 4.34 8.18 10.47
C ALA A 91 4.82 7.53 11.77
N ALA A 92 4.47 6.27 12.00
CA ALA A 92 4.87 5.54 13.20
C ALA A 92 6.37 5.17 13.18
N ALA A 93 6.91 4.70 12.05
CA ALA A 93 8.31 4.29 11.93
C ALA A 93 9.29 5.46 12.16
N VAL A 94 8.98 6.65 11.62
CA VAL A 94 9.79 7.86 11.80
C VAL A 94 9.81 8.30 13.27
N GLY A 95 8.68 8.19 13.98
CA GLY A 95 8.62 8.49 15.41
C GLY A 95 9.25 7.40 16.29
N ALA A 96 9.19 6.13 15.85
CA ALA A 96 9.70 5.00 16.62
C ALA A 96 11.23 5.04 16.81
N VAL A 97 11.97 5.39 15.77
CA VAL A 97 13.44 5.38 15.81
C VAL A 97 14.02 6.25 16.94
N PRO A 98 13.71 7.56 17.07
CA PRO A 98 14.23 8.37 18.16
C PRO A 98 13.65 7.98 19.53
N ALA A 99 12.39 7.49 19.59
CA ALA A 99 11.80 7.04 20.83
C ALA A 99 12.48 5.75 21.36
N ILE A 100 12.69 4.75 20.48
CA ILE A 100 13.38 3.50 20.85
C ILE A 100 14.84 3.79 21.24
N PHE A 101 15.53 4.66 20.50
CA PHE A 101 16.89 5.05 20.85
C PHE A 101 16.96 5.64 22.26
N ALA A 102 16.08 6.59 22.60
CA ALA A 102 15.99 7.17 23.93
C ALA A 102 15.71 6.13 25.01
N LEU A 103 14.72 5.24 24.79
CA LEU A 103 14.33 4.20 25.74
C LEU A 103 15.41 3.14 25.93
N LEU A 104 16.18 2.78 24.90
CA LEU A 104 17.29 1.86 25.05
C LEU A 104 18.47 2.48 25.81
N LEU A 105 18.67 3.79 25.76
CA LEU A 105 19.64 4.47 26.63
C LEU A 105 19.20 4.40 28.10
N ASP A 106 17.91 4.52 28.39
CA ASP A 106 17.37 4.34 29.73
C ASP A 106 17.61 2.88 30.24
N VAL A 107 17.16 1.89 29.47
CA VAL A 107 17.20 0.47 29.88
C VAL A 107 18.64 -0.10 29.91
N GLN A 108 19.48 0.22 28.90
CA GLN A 108 20.82 -0.41 28.76
C GLN A 108 21.94 0.40 29.39
N ARG A 109 21.82 1.73 29.44
CA ARG A 109 22.82 2.64 30.02
C ARG A 109 22.39 3.20 31.37
N HIS A 110 21.22 2.76 31.88
CA HIS A 110 20.67 3.20 33.16
C HIS A 110 20.57 4.74 33.29
N MET A 111 20.30 5.42 32.16
CA MET A 111 20.05 6.86 32.16
C MET A 111 18.62 7.12 32.67
N ASN A 112 18.43 8.21 33.40
CA ASN A 112 17.09 8.54 33.92
C ASN A 112 16.09 8.76 32.77
N TYR A 113 14.89 8.18 32.91
CA TYR A 113 13.79 8.28 31.94
C TYR A 113 13.49 9.72 31.50
N LEU A 114 13.50 10.69 32.43
CA LEU A 114 13.24 12.10 32.13
C LEU A 114 14.43 12.77 31.41
N VAL A 115 15.66 12.28 31.60
CA VAL A 115 16.86 12.82 30.94
C VAL A 115 16.91 12.41 29.48
N VAL A 116 16.38 11.23 29.12
CA VAL A 116 16.34 10.76 27.73
C VAL A 116 15.10 11.24 26.96
N LEU A 117 14.08 11.76 27.64
CA LEU A 117 12.84 12.30 27.03
C LEU A 117 13.12 13.38 25.95
N PRO A 118 14.04 14.36 26.14
CA PRO A 118 14.37 15.34 25.11
C PRO A 118 14.85 14.73 23.79
N ILE A 119 15.47 13.57 23.82
CA ILE A 119 15.91 12.85 22.61
C ILE A 119 14.69 12.46 21.77
N ALA A 120 13.64 11.92 22.37
CA ALA A 120 12.40 11.59 21.69
C ALA A 120 11.63 12.86 21.26
N LEU A 121 11.60 13.89 22.13
CA LEU A 121 10.88 15.14 21.90
C LEU A 121 11.45 15.94 20.70
N ILE A 122 12.78 15.98 20.54
CA ILE A 122 13.47 16.72 19.48
C ILE A 122 13.73 15.80 18.29
N GLY A 123 14.09 14.54 18.52
CA GLY A 123 14.42 13.57 17.49
C GLY A 123 13.26 13.26 16.55
N GLY A 124 12.04 13.14 17.07
CA GLY A 124 10.84 12.91 16.26
C GLY A 124 10.60 14.00 15.21
N PRO A 125 10.48 15.29 15.61
CA PRO A 125 10.38 16.41 14.68
C PRO A 125 11.55 16.51 13.71
N LEU A 126 12.77 16.31 14.17
CA LEU A 126 13.99 16.41 13.36
C LEU A 126 13.97 15.34 12.25
N CYS A 127 13.74 14.07 12.59
CA CYS A 127 13.66 12.98 11.62
C CYS A 127 12.56 13.23 10.60
N ALA A 128 11.35 13.60 11.04
CA ALA A 128 10.25 13.87 10.14
C ALA A 128 10.49 15.10 9.25
N GLY A 129 11.09 16.16 9.78
CA GLY A 129 11.50 17.33 9.00
C GLY A 129 12.55 17.00 7.96
N LEU A 130 13.55 16.16 8.30
CA LEU A 130 14.57 15.69 7.35
C LEU A 130 13.94 14.83 6.25
N VAL A 131 13.02 13.94 6.57
CA VAL A 131 12.27 13.14 5.57
C VAL A 131 11.53 14.05 4.60
N ASP A 132 10.86 15.10 5.09
CA ASP A 132 10.18 16.05 4.20
C ASP A 132 11.17 16.77 3.30
N ILE A 133 12.25 17.36 3.86
CA ILE A 133 13.21 18.18 3.12
C ILE A 133 13.99 17.35 2.11
N LEU A 134 14.53 16.20 2.52
CA LEU A 134 15.43 15.39 1.69
C LEU A 134 14.69 14.50 0.68
N ILE A 135 13.51 14.00 1.06
CA ILE A 135 12.80 13.00 0.27
C ILE A 135 11.51 13.58 -0.31
N MET A 136 10.54 13.96 0.52
CA MET A 136 9.19 14.27 0.06
C MET A 136 9.13 15.49 -0.88
N ARG A 137 9.96 16.49 -0.67
CA ARG A 137 10.04 17.66 -1.56
C ARG A 137 10.45 17.31 -2.99
N ARG A 138 11.26 16.26 -3.17
CA ARG A 138 11.69 15.79 -4.50
C ARG A 138 10.53 15.15 -5.27
N PHE A 139 9.59 14.54 -4.53
CA PHE A 139 8.39 13.91 -5.07
C PHE A 139 7.15 14.81 -5.03
N ALA A 140 7.30 16.11 -4.74
CA ALA A 140 6.17 17.04 -4.62
C ALA A 140 5.35 17.20 -5.91
N LYS A 141 5.95 17.00 -7.08
CA LYS A 141 5.30 17.03 -8.40
C LYS A 141 4.84 15.62 -8.86
N SER A 142 5.19 14.57 -8.15
CA SER A 142 4.82 13.20 -8.52
C SER A 142 3.34 12.93 -8.20
N PRO A 143 2.70 11.98 -8.90
CA PRO A 143 1.34 11.53 -8.59
C PRO A 143 1.23 11.14 -7.12
N ARG A 144 0.06 11.39 -6.53
CA ARG A 144 -0.21 11.06 -5.11
C ARG A 144 0.07 9.62 -4.74
N LEU A 145 -0.13 8.69 -5.69
CA LEU A 145 0.19 7.28 -5.53
C LEU A 145 1.69 7.09 -5.30
N ILE A 146 2.55 7.63 -6.18
CA ILE A 146 4.01 7.51 -6.05
C ILE A 146 4.48 8.13 -4.74
N ALA A 147 3.99 9.34 -4.41
CA ALA A 147 4.33 9.99 -3.14
C ALA A 147 3.92 9.14 -1.91
N THR A 148 2.77 8.43 -1.98
CA THR A 148 2.36 7.50 -0.92
C THR A 148 3.28 6.28 -0.85
N VAL A 149 3.67 5.70 -1.99
CA VAL A 149 4.62 4.57 -2.05
C VAL A 149 5.98 4.98 -1.50
N VAL A 150 6.44 6.20 -1.79
CA VAL A 150 7.67 6.77 -1.21
C VAL A 150 7.61 6.76 0.32
N THR A 151 6.46 7.09 0.95
CA THR A 151 6.35 7.01 2.41
C THR A 151 6.47 5.58 2.95
N ILE A 152 6.03 4.57 2.18
CA ILE A 152 6.23 3.16 2.56
C ILE A 152 7.72 2.80 2.47
N GLY A 153 8.43 3.24 1.42
CA GLY A 153 9.88 3.07 1.31
C GLY A 153 10.65 3.74 2.46
N VAL A 154 10.22 4.94 2.87
CA VAL A 154 10.76 5.63 4.06
C VAL A 154 10.50 4.78 5.32
N ALA A 155 9.30 4.20 5.49
CA ALA A 155 8.99 3.34 6.63
C ALA A 155 9.94 2.13 6.72
N GLN A 156 10.24 1.48 5.59
CA GLN A 156 11.19 0.37 5.53
C GLN A 156 12.63 0.81 5.87
N GLY A 157 13.07 1.98 5.38
CA GLY A 157 14.37 2.53 5.73
C GLY A 157 14.50 2.83 7.23
N PHE A 158 13.46 3.39 7.86
CA PHE A 158 13.43 3.63 9.30
C PHE A 158 13.30 2.31 10.09
N ALA A 159 12.59 1.29 9.59
CA ALA A 159 12.56 -0.03 10.18
C ALA A 159 13.97 -0.68 10.19
N ALA A 160 14.72 -0.54 9.09
CA ALA A 160 16.11 -0.99 9.03
C ALA A 160 17.00 -0.26 10.06
N LEU A 161 16.87 1.07 10.18
CA LEU A 161 17.56 1.83 11.23
C LEU A 161 17.18 1.38 12.64
N GLY A 162 15.88 1.16 12.87
CA GLY A 162 15.38 0.64 14.16
C GLY A 162 15.94 -0.72 14.54
N PHE A 163 16.27 -1.55 13.57
CA PHE A 163 16.94 -2.84 13.80
C PHE A 163 18.40 -2.68 14.23
N PHE A 164 19.13 -1.70 13.69
CA PHE A 164 20.53 -1.48 14.06
C PHE A 164 20.71 -0.80 15.41
N ILE A 165 19.75 0.00 15.87
CA ILE A 165 19.86 0.75 17.13
C ILE A 165 20.14 -0.17 18.34
N PRO A 166 19.38 -1.26 18.58
CA PRO A 166 19.67 -2.18 19.67
C PRO A 166 21.06 -2.77 19.60
N ILE A 167 21.54 -3.11 18.38
CA ILE A 167 22.87 -3.69 18.14
C ILE A 167 23.96 -2.68 18.51
N TRP A 168 23.83 -1.40 18.11
CA TRP A 168 24.78 -0.35 18.41
C TRP A 168 24.88 -0.01 19.91
N ILE A 169 23.78 -0.17 20.64
CA ILE A 169 23.73 0.08 22.08
C ILE A 169 24.16 -1.15 22.87
N GLY A 170 24.27 -2.33 22.24
CA GLY A 170 24.64 -3.61 22.88
C GLY A 170 23.46 -4.30 23.55
N ALA A 171 22.23 -4.01 23.12
CA ALA A 171 21.03 -4.69 23.61
C ALA A 171 20.91 -6.12 23.07
N THR A 172 20.49 -7.06 23.92
CA THR A 172 20.22 -8.43 23.49
C THR A 172 18.96 -8.48 22.62
N ALA A 173 19.08 -8.92 21.38
CA ALA A 173 17.97 -9.07 20.48
C ALA A 173 16.89 -10.04 21.02
N GLY A 174 15.62 -9.69 20.83
CA GLY A 174 14.49 -10.58 21.14
C GLY A 174 13.87 -10.48 22.54
N LYS A 175 14.45 -9.72 23.46
CA LYS A 175 13.84 -9.50 24.79
C LYS A 175 12.98 -8.24 24.82
N VAL A 176 11.73 -8.39 25.24
CA VAL A 176 10.90 -7.25 25.63
C VAL A 176 11.43 -6.70 26.95
N SER A 177 12.02 -5.51 26.94
CA SER A 177 12.53 -4.87 28.15
C SER A 177 11.44 -4.03 28.80
N LEU A 178 11.21 -4.23 30.08
CA LEU A 178 10.40 -3.32 30.88
C LEU A 178 11.18 -2.02 31.06
N VAL A 179 10.50 -0.90 30.92
CA VAL A 179 11.08 0.43 31.04
C VAL A 179 10.82 0.92 32.48
N PRO A 180 11.86 1.12 33.30
CA PRO A 180 11.68 1.70 34.65
C PRO A 180 11.29 3.17 34.51
N THR A 181 10.26 3.60 35.22
CA THR A 181 9.80 4.99 35.20
C THR A 181 9.81 5.61 36.59
N PRO A 182 9.96 6.95 36.70
CA PRO A 182 9.94 7.63 38.01
C PRO A 182 8.62 7.50 38.77
N TRP A 183 7.55 7.10 38.08
CA TRP A 183 6.20 6.97 38.64
C TRP A 183 5.72 5.53 38.79
N ASP A 184 6.59 4.53 38.66
CA ASP A 184 6.24 3.11 38.85
C ASP A 184 5.74 2.82 40.29
N SER A 185 6.25 3.58 41.28
CA SER A 185 5.81 3.50 42.65
C SER A 185 4.44 4.17 42.93
N ILE A 186 3.95 4.98 41.97
CA ILE A 186 2.70 5.72 42.09
C ILE A 186 1.60 4.88 41.46
N GLY A 187 0.62 4.44 42.24
CA GLY A 187 -0.51 3.68 41.72
C GLY A 187 -1.64 3.57 42.72
N LEU A 188 -2.87 3.53 42.24
CA LEU A 188 -4.04 3.18 43.02
C LEU A 188 -4.16 1.66 43.06
N HIS A 189 -4.05 1.08 44.23
CA HIS A 189 -4.17 -0.36 44.45
C HIS A 189 -5.56 -0.68 45.03
N ASN A 190 -6.13 -1.78 44.61
CA ASN A 190 -7.37 -2.29 45.20
C ASN A 190 -7.09 -2.87 46.61
N SER A 191 -8.13 -3.12 47.38
CA SER A 191 -8.08 -3.78 48.71
C SER A 191 -7.33 -5.14 48.68
N GLN A 192 -7.12 -5.72 47.50
CA GLN A 192 -6.35 -6.97 47.27
C GLN A 192 -4.90 -6.72 46.85
N GLY A 193 -4.39 -5.47 46.89
CA GLY A 193 -3.02 -5.14 46.47
C GLY A 193 -2.78 -5.16 44.95
N LYS A 194 -3.81 -5.36 44.12
CA LYS A 194 -3.68 -5.31 42.66
C LYS A 194 -3.76 -3.86 42.18
N PRO A 195 -2.87 -3.41 41.29
CA PRO A 195 -2.93 -2.04 40.75
C PRO A 195 -4.17 -1.88 39.86
N VAL A 196 -5.05 -0.95 40.22
CA VAL A 196 -6.21 -0.54 39.42
C VAL A 196 -5.82 0.53 38.44
N LEU A 197 -4.92 1.44 38.82
CA LEU A 197 -4.38 2.49 37.95
C LEU A 197 -2.89 2.64 38.28
N SER A 198 -2.03 2.39 37.27
CA SER A 198 -0.58 2.56 37.42
C SER A 198 -0.15 3.99 37.11
N GLY A 199 0.99 4.43 37.65
CA GLY A 199 1.56 5.75 37.35
C GLY A 199 1.83 5.93 35.85
N ASN A 200 2.22 4.86 35.14
CA ASN A 200 2.45 4.89 33.71
C ASN A 200 1.17 5.19 32.90
N GLN A 201 0.02 4.65 33.36
CA GLN A 201 -1.28 4.96 32.77
C GLN A 201 -1.66 6.43 32.95
N VAL A 202 -1.47 6.94 34.19
CA VAL A 202 -1.72 8.38 34.50
C VAL A 202 -0.84 9.26 33.63
N ALA A 203 0.46 8.96 33.55
CA ALA A 203 1.41 9.70 32.71
C ALA A 203 0.98 9.71 31.24
N ALA A 204 0.59 8.56 30.66
CA ALA A 204 0.13 8.47 29.28
C ALA A 204 -1.13 9.33 29.02
N ILE A 205 -2.12 9.33 29.94
CA ILE A 205 -3.32 10.16 29.81
C ILE A 205 -2.96 11.65 29.89
N VAL A 206 -2.19 12.05 30.91
CA VAL A 206 -1.81 13.45 31.14
C VAL A 206 -1.05 13.98 29.93
N VAL A 207 -0.07 13.23 29.44
CA VAL A 207 0.72 13.64 28.28
C VAL A 207 -0.14 13.69 27.00
N THR A 208 -1.01 12.72 26.78
CA THR A 208 -1.92 12.76 25.62
C THR A 208 -2.83 13.97 25.65
N LEU A 209 -3.40 14.30 26.80
CA LEU A 209 -4.24 15.49 26.99
C LEU A 209 -3.42 16.78 26.80
N ALA A 210 -2.24 16.87 27.42
CA ALA A 210 -1.37 18.04 27.30
C ALA A 210 -0.95 18.30 25.85
N ILE A 211 -0.52 17.27 25.13
CA ILE A 211 -0.16 17.37 23.71
C ILE A 211 -1.37 17.73 22.86
N SER A 212 -2.54 17.12 23.11
CA SER A 212 -3.76 17.40 22.33
C SER A 212 -4.26 18.82 22.53
N ILE A 213 -4.25 19.32 23.76
CA ILE A 213 -4.60 20.71 24.09
C ILE A 213 -3.56 21.65 23.50
N GLY A 214 -2.27 21.37 23.69
CA GLY A 214 -1.18 22.16 23.12
C GLY A 214 -1.27 22.27 21.59
N LEU A 215 -1.56 21.16 20.91
CA LEU A 215 -1.79 21.14 19.45
C LEU A 215 -3.02 21.95 19.06
N ALA A 216 -4.12 21.85 19.79
CA ALA A 216 -5.34 22.64 19.52
C ALA A 216 -5.08 24.13 19.68
N LEU A 217 -4.37 24.54 20.73
CA LEU A 217 -3.95 25.93 20.96
C LEU A 217 -2.98 26.40 19.88
N PHE A 218 -1.97 25.58 19.55
CA PHE A 218 -1.01 25.85 18.47
C PHE A 218 -1.71 26.11 17.15
N LEU A 219 -2.60 25.19 16.72
CA LEU A 219 -3.34 25.33 15.47
C LEU A 219 -4.31 26.52 15.46
N ARG A 220 -4.80 26.95 16.63
CA ARG A 220 -5.77 28.05 16.76
C ARG A 220 -5.11 29.43 16.79
N TYR A 221 -4.02 29.58 17.55
CA TYR A 221 -3.49 30.88 17.92
C TYR A 221 -2.15 31.24 17.28
N THR A 222 -1.35 30.24 16.81
CA THR A 222 -0.06 30.56 16.21
C THR A 222 -0.17 30.89 14.71
N ARG A 223 0.74 31.75 14.21
CA ARG A 223 0.84 32.09 12.77
C ARG A 223 1.02 30.85 11.91
N ILE A 224 1.87 29.91 12.34
CA ILE A 224 2.13 28.65 11.63
C ILE A 224 0.87 27.77 11.65
N GLY A 225 0.15 27.68 12.78
CA GLY A 225 -1.09 26.92 12.89
C GLY A 225 -2.20 27.46 11.99
N ILE A 226 -2.31 28.80 11.88
CA ILE A 226 -3.28 29.44 10.95
C ILE A 226 -2.90 29.15 9.50
N ALA A 227 -1.61 29.25 9.14
CA ALA A 227 -1.09 28.92 7.82
C ALA A 227 -1.30 27.43 7.46
N LEU A 228 -1.12 26.51 8.43
CA LEU A 228 -1.44 25.10 8.28
C LEU A 228 -2.90 24.85 7.93
N ARG A 229 -3.83 25.50 8.62
CA ARG A 229 -5.27 25.38 8.34
C ARG A 229 -5.64 25.95 6.97
N ALA A 230 -5.09 27.10 6.58
CA ALA A 230 -5.30 27.69 5.27
C ALA A 230 -4.77 26.81 4.14
N SER A 231 -3.55 26.29 4.27
CA SER A 231 -2.94 25.34 3.31
C SER A 231 -3.69 24.02 3.25
N ALA A 232 -4.22 23.53 4.38
CA ALA A 232 -5.01 22.30 4.45
C ALA A 232 -6.36 22.40 3.71
N GLU A 233 -6.95 23.59 3.63
CA GLU A 233 -8.19 23.84 2.89
C GLU A 233 -7.92 23.88 1.38
N ASN A 234 -6.98 24.74 0.94
CA ASN A 234 -6.55 24.83 -0.46
C ASN A 234 -5.12 25.36 -0.54
N SER A 235 -4.16 24.48 -0.93
CA SER A 235 -2.73 24.80 -1.02
C SER A 235 -2.45 25.88 -2.07
N ASP A 236 -3.15 25.86 -3.21
CA ASP A 236 -2.92 26.75 -4.33
C ASP A 236 -3.36 28.17 -4.00
N ARG A 237 -4.58 28.29 -3.40
CA ARG A 237 -5.09 29.58 -2.91
C ARG A 237 -4.20 30.15 -1.78
N ALA A 238 -3.71 29.28 -0.87
CA ALA A 238 -2.82 29.71 0.19
C ALA A 238 -1.50 30.26 -0.37
N ALA A 239 -0.96 29.60 -1.43
CA ALA A 239 0.24 30.10 -2.12
C ALA A 239 0.02 31.46 -2.78
N LEU A 240 -1.14 31.69 -3.43
CA LEU A 240 -1.50 32.98 -4.02
C LEU A 240 -1.63 34.09 -2.98
N LEU A 241 -1.98 33.77 -1.73
CA LEU A 241 -2.02 34.70 -0.60
C LEU A 241 -0.65 34.91 0.06
N GLY A 242 0.46 34.40 -0.53
CA GLY A 242 1.82 34.59 -0.02
C GLY A 242 2.21 33.61 1.11
N ILE A 243 1.40 32.58 1.42
CA ILE A 243 1.76 31.57 2.43
C ILE A 243 2.84 30.64 1.88
N PRO A 244 3.99 30.47 2.54
CA PRO A 244 5.06 29.60 2.06
C PRO A 244 4.70 28.13 2.28
N VAL A 245 3.89 27.55 1.38
CA VAL A 245 3.29 26.19 1.49
C VAL A 245 4.35 25.14 1.80
N LYS A 246 5.54 25.18 1.17
CA LYS A 246 6.63 24.24 1.43
C LYS A 246 7.09 24.23 2.89
N ARG A 247 7.22 25.41 3.54
CA ARG A 247 7.60 25.52 4.96
C ARG A 247 6.49 25.02 5.87
N VAL A 248 5.25 25.31 5.49
CA VAL A 248 4.05 24.85 6.22
C VAL A 248 3.93 23.32 6.18
N GLN A 249 4.21 22.71 5.03
CA GLN A 249 4.25 21.25 4.89
C GLN A 249 5.32 20.64 5.79
N THR A 250 6.54 21.18 5.82
CA THR A 250 7.61 20.73 6.73
C THR A 250 7.19 20.82 8.20
N ALA A 251 6.53 21.91 8.59
CA ALA A 251 5.99 22.06 9.95
C ALA A 251 4.94 20.96 10.28
N ALA A 252 4.09 20.59 9.32
CA ALA A 252 3.14 19.48 9.49
C ALA A 252 3.87 18.15 9.71
N TRP A 253 4.94 17.88 8.93
CA TRP A 253 5.78 16.69 9.12
C TRP A 253 6.46 16.68 10.48
N MET A 254 7.07 17.79 10.92
CA MET A 254 7.69 17.91 12.24
C MET A 254 6.70 17.67 13.37
N LEU A 255 5.50 18.24 13.28
CA LEU A 255 4.44 18.01 14.28
C LEU A 255 3.99 16.53 14.29
N ALA A 256 3.83 15.91 13.11
CA ALA A 256 3.48 14.50 13.03
C ALA A 256 4.58 13.60 13.64
N GLY A 257 5.85 13.90 13.39
CA GLY A 257 6.98 13.22 14.01
C GLY A 257 7.02 13.37 15.53
N LEU A 258 6.72 14.58 16.05
CA LEU A 258 6.58 14.82 17.48
C LEU A 258 5.49 13.95 18.10
N LEU A 259 4.29 13.96 17.50
CA LEU A 259 3.16 13.19 17.99
C LEU A 259 3.44 11.69 18.01
N ALA A 260 4.06 11.17 16.94
CA ALA A 260 4.41 9.75 16.82
C ALA A 260 5.51 9.34 17.80
N SER A 261 6.56 10.15 17.96
CA SER A 261 7.66 9.86 18.87
C SER A 261 7.20 9.89 20.32
N MET A 262 6.41 10.89 20.71
CA MET A 262 5.84 10.95 22.07
C MET A 262 4.87 9.79 22.33
N ALA A 263 4.03 9.44 21.36
CA ALA A 263 3.12 8.32 21.49
C ALA A 263 3.87 7.00 21.77
N ILE A 264 4.92 6.71 21.01
CA ILE A 264 5.70 5.47 21.18
C ILE A 264 6.53 5.50 22.46
N TYR A 265 7.10 6.65 22.83
CA TYR A 265 7.86 6.82 24.06
C TYR A 265 7.02 6.52 25.32
N PHE A 266 5.80 7.06 25.41
CA PHE A 266 4.89 6.80 26.53
C PHE A 266 4.11 5.48 26.44
N GLN A 267 4.12 4.82 25.28
CA GLN A 267 3.56 3.49 25.10
C GLN A 267 4.47 2.39 25.66
N ALA A 268 5.77 2.57 25.57
CA ALA A 268 6.75 1.55 25.96
C ALA A 268 6.66 1.10 27.42
N PRO A 269 6.44 1.96 28.43
CA PRO A 269 6.21 1.53 29.80
C PRO A 269 4.94 0.70 30.01
N LEU A 270 3.95 0.79 29.09
CA LEU A 270 2.68 0.07 29.18
C LEU A 270 2.76 -1.35 28.58
N ILE A 271 3.52 -1.52 27.49
CA ILE A 271 3.57 -2.79 26.73
C ILE A 271 4.98 -3.35 26.56
N GLY A 272 6.00 -2.66 27.07
CA GLY A 272 7.42 -2.98 26.86
C GLY A 272 8.01 -2.41 25.56
N VAL A 273 9.34 -2.39 25.49
CA VAL A 273 10.07 -2.05 24.26
C VAL A 273 10.40 -3.36 23.53
N PRO A 274 9.76 -3.68 22.42
CA PRO A 274 10.21 -4.80 21.61
C PRO A 274 11.55 -4.46 20.97
N SER A 275 12.46 -5.39 21.00
CA SER A 275 13.81 -5.27 20.45
C SER A 275 13.88 -5.58 18.94
N ASN A 276 12.75 -5.58 18.25
CA ASN A 276 12.68 -5.83 16.81
C ASN A 276 12.00 -4.67 16.05
N ALA A 277 12.33 -4.53 14.77
CA ALA A 277 11.89 -3.44 13.90
C ALA A 277 10.36 -3.36 13.66
N THR A 278 9.55 -4.25 14.25
CA THR A 278 8.12 -4.38 13.96
C THR A 278 7.24 -3.37 14.69
N LEU A 279 7.73 -2.71 15.74
CA LEU A 279 6.97 -1.77 16.59
C LEU A 279 6.19 -0.70 15.83
N GLY A 280 6.78 -0.16 14.77
CA GLY A 280 6.14 0.90 14.00
C GLY A 280 4.93 0.41 13.19
N PHE A 281 4.91 -0.85 12.73
CA PHE A 281 3.85 -1.35 11.85
C PHE A 281 2.54 -1.64 12.59
N ASP A 282 2.60 -2.22 13.79
CA ASP A 282 1.40 -2.50 14.58
C ASP A 282 0.72 -1.20 15.01
N ALA A 283 1.49 -0.26 15.58
CA ALA A 283 0.98 1.06 15.96
C ALA A 283 0.42 1.84 14.76
N LEU A 284 1.05 1.70 13.58
CA LEU A 284 0.59 2.32 12.34
C LEU A 284 -0.81 1.81 11.95
N LEU A 285 -1.06 0.50 12.03
CA LEU A 285 -2.36 -0.06 11.65
C LEU A 285 -3.48 0.50 12.52
N TYR A 286 -3.29 0.52 13.84
CA TYR A 286 -4.28 1.04 14.79
C TYR A 286 -4.52 2.54 14.59
N ALA A 287 -3.45 3.30 14.36
CA ALA A 287 -3.54 4.73 14.05
C ALA A 287 -4.22 4.99 12.70
N LEU A 288 -3.94 4.19 11.66
CA LEU A 288 -4.62 4.27 10.36
C LEU A 288 -6.10 3.95 10.49
N ALA A 289 -6.47 2.92 11.28
CA ALA A 289 -7.86 2.60 11.55
C ALA A 289 -8.58 3.80 12.18
N ALA A 290 -7.98 4.43 13.21
CA ALA A 290 -8.52 5.61 13.84
C ALA A 290 -8.63 6.81 12.88
N ALA A 291 -7.61 7.05 12.05
CA ALA A 291 -7.59 8.13 11.06
C ALA A 291 -8.66 7.93 9.96
N VAL A 292 -8.85 6.69 9.48
CA VAL A 292 -9.86 6.36 8.46
C VAL A 292 -11.27 6.52 9.01
N VAL A 293 -11.55 6.04 10.22
CA VAL A 293 -12.84 6.22 10.90
C VAL A 293 -13.12 7.72 11.12
N ALA A 294 -12.10 8.51 11.45
CA ALA A 294 -12.16 9.97 11.56
C ALA A 294 -12.21 10.68 10.18
N ARG A 295 -12.28 9.92 9.07
CA ARG A 295 -12.34 10.40 7.68
C ARG A 295 -11.12 11.24 7.25
N MET A 296 -9.97 11.05 7.88
CA MET A 296 -8.76 11.87 7.67
C MET A 296 -8.99 13.39 7.80
N GLU A 297 -10.06 13.79 8.50
CA GLU A 297 -10.45 15.21 8.61
C GLU A 297 -10.55 15.70 10.06
N ARG A 298 -11.13 14.90 10.96
CA ARG A 298 -11.55 15.35 12.30
C ARG A 298 -10.58 14.87 13.37
N ILE A 299 -9.70 15.78 13.82
CA ILE A 299 -8.67 15.48 14.83
C ILE A 299 -9.27 14.93 16.14
N GLY A 300 -10.30 15.59 16.68
CA GLY A 300 -10.93 15.12 17.96
C GLY A 300 -11.59 13.75 17.82
N VAL A 301 -12.16 13.42 16.63
CA VAL A 301 -12.72 12.10 16.36
C VAL A 301 -11.61 11.06 16.29
N ALA A 302 -10.46 11.39 15.71
CA ALA A 302 -9.32 10.46 15.61
C ALA A 302 -8.78 10.07 17.00
N LEU A 303 -8.68 11.03 17.93
CA LEU A 303 -8.30 10.75 19.31
C LEU A 303 -9.29 9.81 20.00
N ALA A 304 -10.59 10.11 19.92
CA ALA A 304 -11.62 9.28 20.55
C ALA A 304 -11.69 7.87 19.92
N VAL A 305 -11.59 7.77 18.61
CA VAL A 305 -11.58 6.46 17.92
C VAL A 305 -10.29 5.71 18.22
N GLY A 306 -9.14 6.37 18.30
CA GLY A 306 -7.88 5.76 18.74
C GLY A 306 -8.01 5.13 20.12
N THR A 307 -8.58 5.88 21.09
CA THR A 307 -8.89 5.36 22.42
C THR A 307 -9.79 4.12 22.36
N PHE A 308 -10.84 4.16 21.54
CA PHE A 308 -11.76 3.03 21.37
C PHE A 308 -11.08 1.81 20.73
N VAL A 309 -10.21 2.03 19.75
CA VAL A 309 -9.39 0.98 19.11
C VAL A 309 -8.52 0.26 20.14
N GLY A 310 -7.85 1.01 21.03
CA GLY A 310 -7.06 0.41 22.11
C GLY A 310 -7.90 -0.40 23.10
N ILE A 311 -9.10 0.07 23.46
CA ILE A 311 -10.02 -0.67 24.30
C ILE A 311 -10.44 -1.99 23.65
N ILE A 312 -10.77 -1.98 22.33
CA ILE A 312 -11.07 -3.20 21.59
C ILE A 312 -9.85 -4.14 21.58
N GLN A 313 -8.65 -3.62 21.36
CA GLN A 313 -7.43 -4.43 21.36
C GLN A 313 -7.27 -5.19 22.66
N PHE A 314 -7.32 -4.50 23.80
CA PHE A 314 -7.19 -5.13 25.11
C PHE A 314 -8.36 -6.07 25.45
N GLY A 315 -9.59 -5.73 25.02
CA GLY A 315 -10.75 -6.60 25.21
C GLY A 315 -10.65 -7.90 24.44
N VAL A 316 -10.13 -7.86 23.21
CA VAL A 316 -9.89 -9.07 22.42
C VAL A 316 -8.79 -9.91 23.07
N VAL A 317 -7.68 -9.30 23.47
CA VAL A 317 -6.56 -10.00 24.12
C VAL A 317 -6.99 -10.65 25.43
N SER A 318 -7.76 -9.95 26.26
CA SER A 318 -8.29 -10.45 27.53
C SER A 318 -9.18 -11.69 27.33
N ARG A 319 -10.04 -11.66 26.31
CA ARG A 319 -10.98 -12.77 26.05
C ARG A 319 -10.35 -13.97 25.34
N THR A 320 -9.43 -13.70 24.39
CA THR A 320 -8.85 -14.74 23.53
C THR A 320 -7.48 -15.23 23.98
N GLY A 321 -6.83 -14.51 24.90
CA GLY A 321 -5.45 -14.78 25.31
C GLY A 321 -4.41 -14.47 24.21
N SER A 322 -4.82 -13.98 23.04
CA SER A 322 -3.95 -13.73 21.89
C SER A 322 -4.19 -12.36 21.27
N SER A 323 -3.10 -11.66 20.96
CA SER A 323 -3.15 -10.40 20.20
C SER A 323 -3.45 -10.62 18.71
N SER A 324 -3.31 -11.84 18.21
CA SER A 324 -3.45 -12.20 16.81
C SER A 324 -4.88 -11.91 16.30
N ASN A 325 -5.90 -12.14 17.12
CA ASN A 325 -7.31 -11.94 16.72
C ASN A 325 -7.70 -10.45 16.54
N VAL A 326 -6.94 -9.51 17.06
CA VAL A 326 -7.24 -8.07 16.99
C VAL A 326 -7.41 -7.58 15.56
N GLY A 327 -6.63 -8.12 14.62
CA GLY A 327 -6.67 -7.74 13.22
C GLY A 327 -8.06 -7.91 12.57
N ALA A 328 -8.78 -8.98 12.91
CA ALA A 328 -10.12 -9.22 12.37
C ALA A 328 -11.12 -8.16 12.85
N TYR A 329 -11.08 -7.79 14.13
CA TYR A 329 -11.93 -6.73 14.67
C TYR A 329 -11.60 -5.36 14.06
N MET A 330 -10.32 -5.08 13.83
CA MET A 330 -9.88 -3.84 13.15
C MET A 330 -10.37 -3.79 11.71
N LEU A 331 -10.31 -4.89 10.97
CA LEU A 331 -10.85 -4.98 9.61
C LEU A 331 -12.36 -4.69 9.60
N VAL A 332 -13.12 -5.31 10.49
CA VAL A 332 -14.56 -5.08 10.62
C VAL A 332 -14.86 -3.62 10.96
N LEU A 333 -14.10 -3.02 11.89
CA LEU A 333 -14.25 -1.61 12.26
C LEU A 333 -14.00 -0.68 11.07
N ILE A 334 -12.91 -0.89 10.32
CA ILE A 334 -12.56 -0.09 9.14
C ILE A 334 -13.64 -0.25 8.06
N LEU A 335 -14.06 -1.50 7.76
CA LEU A 335 -15.09 -1.76 6.77
C LEU A 335 -16.44 -1.14 7.16
N ALA A 336 -16.86 -1.29 8.40
CA ALA A 336 -18.09 -0.69 8.90
C ALA A 336 -18.05 0.84 8.79
N ALA A 337 -16.94 1.46 9.21
CA ALA A 337 -16.76 2.90 9.11
C ALA A 337 -16.85 3.41 7.67
N LEU A 338 -16.19 2.70 6.73
CA LEU A 338 -16.18 3.09 5.31
C LEU A 338 -17.52 2.85 4.63
N LEU A 339 -18.23 1.77 4.96
CA LEU A 339 -19.56 1.48 4.41
C LEU A 339 -20.63 2.46 4.93
N LEU A 340 -20.51 2.93 6.17
CA LEU A 340 -21.42 3.90 6.77
C LEU A 340 -21.18 5.35 6.29
N GLN A 341 -20.09 5.60 5.56
CA GLN A 341 -19.82 6.93 4.98
C GLN A 341 -20.79 7.27 3.85
N ARG A 342 -21.31 8.51 3.86
CA ARG A 342 -22.26 8.98 2.83
C ARG A 342 -21.55 9.28 1.50
N ARG A 343 -22.10 8.81 0.38
CA ARG A 343 -21.58 8.98 -1.00
C ARG A 343 -21.33 10.43 -1.42
N ALA A 344 -22.04 11.40 -0.87
CA ALA A 344 -21.92 12.81 -1.27
C ALA A 344 -20.56 13.44 -0.92
N GLN A 345 -19.91 12.97 0.14
CA GLN A 345 -18.62 13.50 0.59
C GLN A 345 -17.43 12.83 -0.13
N ALA A 346 -17.59 11.60 -0.63
CA ALA A 346 -16.57 10.94 -1.44
C ALA A 346 -16.30 11.69 -2.76
N ARG A 347 -17.33 12.31 -3.36
CA ARG A 347 -17.20 13.06 -4.61
C ARG A 347 -16.39 14.35 -4.50
N ALA A 348 -16.39 15.00 -3.35
CA ALA A 348 -15.59 16.21 -3.13
C ALA A 348 -14.07 15.93 -3.03
N MET A 349 -13.69 14.70 -2.71
CA MET A 349 -12.29 14.28 -2.65
C MET A 349 -11.72 13.89 -4.02
N ASP A 350 -12.58 13.57 -5.01
CA ASP A 350 -12.19 13.14 -6.37
C ASP A 350 -11.93 14.30 -7.34
N ALA A 351 -11.96 15.55 -6.89
CA ALA A 351 -11.74 16.73 -7.74
C ALA A 351 -10.27 16.95 -8.16
N GLY A 352 -9.41 15.97 -8.01
CA GLY A 352 -8.02 15.99 -8.48
C GLY A 352 -7.83 15.15 -9.75
N THR A 353 -6.87 15.56 -10.57
CA THR A 353 -6.33 14.84 -11.72
C THR A 353 -6.17 13.34 -11.44
N SER A 354 -6.38 12.50 -12.46
CA SER A 354 -6.22 11.04 -12.35
C SER A 354 -4.87 10.73 -11.68
N SER A 355 -4.89 9.87 -10.67
CA SER A 355 -3.67 9.53 -9.90
C SER A 355 -2.64 8.75 -10.73
N TRP A 356 -2.95 8.45 -12.00
CA TRP A 356 -2.15 7.65 -12.92
C TRP A 356 -1.65 8.42 -14.14
N ASP A 357 -2.00 9.71 -14.33
CA ASP A 357 -1.67 10.49 -15.54
C ASP A 357 -0.16 10.63 -15.81
N VAL A 358 0.69 10.34 -14.83
CA VAL A 358 2.15 10.49 -14.94
C VAL A 358 2.90 9.16 -15.02
N VAL A 359 2.24 8.02 -14.79
CA VAL A 359 2.90 6.72 -15.05
C VAL A 359 2.90 6.51 -16.55
N LYS A 360 4.05 6.72 -17.21
CA LYS A 360 4.21 6.51 -18.65
C LYS A 360 3.59 5.17 -19.04
N ASN A 361 2.49 5.21 -19.77
CA ASN A 361 1.91 4.01 -20.36
C ASN A 361 2.87 3.55 -21.46
N PHE A 362 3.54 2.45 -21.23
CA PHE A 362 4.46 1.88 -22.23
C PHE A 362 3.67 1.53 -23.50
N ARG A 363 4.00 2.24 -24.57
CA ARG A 363 3.33 2.04 -25.85
C ARG A 363 3.62 0.65 -26.39
N PRO A 364 2.66 0.01 -27.06
CA PRO A 364 2.92 -1.22 -27.81
C PRO A 364 3.94 -0.95 -28.93
N ILE A 365 4.58 -2.00 -29.42
CA ILE A 365 5.46 -1.88 -30.58
C ILE A 365 4.63 -1.31 -31.74
N PRO A 366 5.10 -0.22 -32.40
CA PRO A 366 4.41 0.38 -33.53
C PRO A 366 4.07 -0.66 -34.63
N ALA A 367 2.92 -0.47 -35.27
CA ALA A 367 2.43 -1.43 -36.26
C ALA A 367 3.41 -1.61 -37.42
N GLU A 368 4.09 -0.53 -37.78
CA GLU A 368 5.07 -0.44 -38.87
C GLU A 368 6.30 -1.33 -38.61
N LEU A 369 6.74 -1.42 -37.36
CA LEU A 369 7.92 -2.18 -36.96
C LEU A 369 7.60 -3.61 -36.53
N ARG A 370 6.34 -3.91 -36.22
CA ARG A 370 5.93 -5.17 -35.60
C ARG A 370 6.24 -6.41 -36.43
N ASN A 371 6.19 -6.29 -37.74
CA ASN A 371 6.35 -7.41 -38.68
C ASN A 371 7.79 -7.56 -39.16
N LEU A 372 8.71 -6.69 -38.78
CA LEU A 372 10.11 -6.76 -39.18
C LEU A 372 10.81 -7.98 -38.59
N PRO A 373 11.68 -8.67 -39.37
CA PRO A 373 12.35 -9.89 -38.91
C PRO A 373 13.24 -9.64 -37.69
N GLU A 374 13.93 -8.50 -37.59
CA GLU A 374 14.81 -8.14 -36.49
C GLU A 374 14.01 -7.95 -35.16
N VAL A 375 12.84 -7.31 -35.25
CA VAL A 375 11.97 -7.08 -34.07
C VAL A 375 11.37 -8.41 -33.59
N ASN A 376 10.94 -9.26 -34.51
CA ASN A 376 10.45 -10.59 -34.19
C ASN A 376 11.57 -11.48 -33.64
N ALA A 377 12.76 -11.46 -34.26
CA ALA A 377 13.91 -12.21 -33.75
C ALA A 377 14.30 -11.77 -32.34
N ALA A 378 14.39 -10.47 -32.03
CA ALA A 378 14.66 -9.96 -30.71
C ALA A 378 13.60 -10.39 -29.69
N ARG A 379 12.32 -10.33 -30.07
CA ARG A 379 11.21 -10.78 -29.22
C ARG A 379 11.30 -12.28 -28.90
N TYR A 380 11.51 -13.13 -29.91
CA TYR A 380 11.63 -14.58 -29.70
C TYR A 380 12.91 -14.93 -28.94
N ALA A 381 14.01 -14.22 -29.19
CA ALA A 381 15.25 -14.39 -28.45
C ALA A 381 15.10 -14.07 -26.95
N LEU A 382 14.37 -12.99 -26.61
CA LEU A 382 14.07 -12.67 -25.20
C LEU A 382 13.19 -13.73 -24.53
N ILE A 383 12.16 -14.22 -25.23
CA ILE A 383 11.29 -15.30 -24.71
C ILE A 383 12.10 -16.59 -24.55
N ALA A 384 12.92 -16.94 -25.54
CA ALA A 384 13.78 -18.13 -25.48
C ALA A 384 14.83 -18.03 -24.37
N ALA A 385 15.44 -16.86 -24.19
CA ALA A 385 16.38 -16.60 -23.11
C ALA A 385 15.73 -16.73 -21.72
N ALA A 386 14.52 -16.18 -21.53
CA ALA A 386 13.77 -16.34 -20.29
C ALA A 386 13.38 -17.80 -20.03
N GLY A 387 12.92 -18.51 -21.07
CA GLY A 387 12.61 -19.94 -20.98
C GLY A 387 13.84 -20.79 -20.70
N ALA A 388 14.95 -20.53 -21.41
CA ALA A 388 16.23 -21.21 -21.16
C ALA A 388 16.75 -20.94 -19.76
N ALA A 389 16.66 -19.71 -19.28
CA ALA A 389 17.03 -19.38 -17.88
C ALA A 389 16.19 -20.19 -16.88
N ALA A 390 14.87 -20.25 -17.06
CA ALA A 390 13.98 -21.01 -16.19
C ALA A 390 14.28 -22.52 -16.21
N ILE A 391 14.69 -23.08 -17.35
CA ILE A 391 14.99 -24.49 -17.49
C ILE A 391 16.41 -24.84 -16.98
N LEU A 392 17.39 -23.97 -17.26
CA LEU A 392 18.80 -24.25 -16.95
C LEU A 392 19.19 -23.89 -15.50
N LEU A 393 18.46 -22.97 -14.87
CA LEU A 393 18.78 -22.50 -13.53
C LEU A 393 18.93 -23.65 -12.49
N PRO A 394 18.06 -24.69 -12.45
CA PRO A 394 18.21 -25.83 -11.55
C PRO A 394 19.48 -26.67 -11.76
N PHE A 395 20.09 -26.62 -12.94
CA PHE A 395 21.34 -27.33 -13.23
C PHE A 395 22.59 -26.54 -12.83
N LEU A 396 22.44 -25.21 -12.69
CA LEU A 396 23.52 -24.30 -12.28
C LEU A 396 23.64 -24.18 -10.77
N VAL A 397 22.58 -24.55 -10.05
CA VAL A 397 22.51 -24.46 -8.59
C VAL A 397 22.71 -25.86 -7.99
N GLY A 398 23.52 -25.95 -6.94
CA GLY A 398 23.75 -27.22 -6.26
C GLY A 398 22.53 -27.73 -5.50
N ASP A 399 22.44 -29.03 -5.27
CA ASP A 399 21.25 -29.66 -4.66
C ASP A 399 20.87 -29.08 -3.29
N ASN A 400 21.83 -28.67 -2.48
CA ASN A 400 21.58 -28.01 -1.18
C ASN A 400 20.90 -26.63 -1.29
N ASP A 401 20.96 -25.99 -2.44
CA ASP A 401 20.37 -24.69 -2.69
C ASP A 401 19.09 -24.77 -3.55
N MET A 402 18.72 -25.95 -4.02
CA MET A 402 17.50 -26.17 -4.82
C MET A 402 16.23 -25.64 -4.14
N PRO A 403 15.99 -25.86 -2.83
CA PRO A 403 14.82 -25.30 -2.15
C PRO A 403 14.70 -23.78 -2.24
N LYS A 404 15.84 -23.08 -2.41
CA LYS A 404 15.88 -21.61 -2.54
C LYS A 404 15.40 -21.09 -3.90
N LEU A 405 15.34 -21.96 -4.92
CA LEU A 405 14.83 -21.62 -6.24
C LEU A 405 13.30 -21.66 -6.31
N ILE A 406 12.65 -22.50 -5.49
CA ILE A 406 11.21 -22.72 -5.52
C ILE A 406 10.40 -21.44 -5.22
N PRO A 407 10.78 -20.57 -4.27
CA PRO A 407 10.08 -19.31 -4.02
C PRO A 407 10.07 -18.35 -5.22
N LEU A 408 11.09 -18.37 -6.09
CA LEU A 408 11.22 -17.41 -7.20
C LEU A 408 10.00 -17.35 -8.12
N PRO A 409 9.55 -18.49 -8.72
CA PRO A 409 8.33 -18.48 -9.54
C PRO A 409 7.06 -18.15 -8.73
N LEU A 410 7.01 -18.48 -7.44
CA LEU A 410 5.87 -18.16 -6.57
C LEU A 410 5.74 -16.65 -6.36
N TYR A 411 6.84 -15.97 -6.05
CA TYR A 411 6.87 -14.50 -5.99
C TYR A 411 6.57 -13.86 -7.36
N GLY A 412 7.03 -14.47 -8.44
CA GLY A 412 6.65 -14.07 -9.79
C GLY A 412 5.14 -14.08 -10.02
N MET A 413 4.41 -15.13 -9.56
CA MET A 413 2.94 -15.20 -9.63
C MET A 413 2.28 -14.09 -8.83
N ILE A 414 2.80 -13.75 -7.63
CA ILE A 414 2.29 -12.66 -6.83
C ILE A 414 2.49 -11.33 -7.56
N GLY A 415 3.60 -11.15 -8.27
CA GLY A 415 3.84 -10.02 -9.15
C GLY A 415 2.79 -9.88 -10.24
N VAL A 416 2.45 -10.98 -10.92
CA VAL A 416 1.38 -11.00 -11.92
C VAL A 416 0.04 -10.59 -11.30
N SER A 417 -0.28 -11.09 -10.11
CA SER A 417 -1.49 -10.74 -9.37
C SER A 417 -1.56 -9.24 -9.03
N LEU A 418 -0.43 -8.64 -8.58
CA LEU A 418 -0.31 -7.21 -8.31
C LEU A 418 -0.46 -6.36 -9.57
N VAL A 419 0.09 -6.79 -10.72
CA VAL A 419 -0.08 -6.08 -12.00
C VAL A 419 -1.55 -6.01 -12.39
N VAL A 420 -2.31 -7.09 -12.24
CA VAL A 420 -3.75 -7.11 -12.57
C VAL A 420 -4.50 -6.13 -11.69
N LEU A 421 -4.29 -6.16 -10.38
CA LEU A 421 -5.07 -5.38 -9.42
C LEU A 421 -4.58 -3.93 -9.31
N THR A 422 -3.28 -3.74 -9.13
CA THR A 422 -2.71 -2.40 -8.93
C THR A 422 -2.37 -1.75 -10.27
N GLY A 423 -1.72 -2.48 -11.17
CA GLY A 423 -1.27 -1.95 -12.45
C GLY A 423 -2.42 -1.62 -13.41
N TRP A 424 -3.31 -2.58 -13.68
CA TRP A 424 -4.37 -2.41 -14.69
C TRP A 424 -5.68 -1.89 -14.12
N ALA A 425 -6.06 -2.29 -12.89
CA ALA A 425 -7.29 -1.80 -12.27
C ALA A 425 -7.10 -0.48 -11.49
N GLY A 426 -5.86 -0.05 -11.24
CA GLY A 426 -5.57 1.14 -10.45
C GLY A 426 -5.95 1.03 -8.98
N GLN A 427 -6.05 -0.20 -8.45
CA GLN A 427 -6.46 -0.48 -7.08
C GLN A 427 -5.24 -0.88 -6.25
N ILE A 428 -4.73 0.03 -5.41
CA ILE A 428 -3.56 -0.26 -4.57
C ILE A 428 -3.91 -1.35 -3.57
N SER A 429 -3.20 -2.47 -3.60
CA SER A 429 -3.35 -3.56 -2.64
C SER A 429 -2.05 -3.76 -1.86
N LEU A 430 -2.10 -3.48 -0.57
CA LEU A 430 -1.04 -3.81 0.39
C LEU A 430 -1.31 -5.13 1.12
N GLY A 431 -2.38 -5.84 0.75
CA GLY A 431 -2.82 -7.07 1.38
C GLY A 431 -2.67 -8.32 0.51
N GLN A 432 -1.77 -8.30 -0.46
CA GLN A 432 -1.67 -9.39 -1.43
C GLN A 432 -1.24 -10.71 -0.79
N PHE A 433 -0.32 -10.66 0.16
CA PHE A 433 0.06 -11.84 0.94
C PHE A 433 -1.05 -12.37 1.85
N GLY A 434 -2.02 -11.52 2.25
CA GLY A 434 -3.22 -12.00 2.91
C GLY A 434 -4.06 -12.93 2.01
N LEU A 435 -4.19 -12.60 0.70
CA LEU A 435 -4.86 -13.47 -0.27
C LEU A 435 -4.08 -14.77 -0.52
N VAL A 436 -2.75 -14.68 -0.59
CA VAL A 436 -1.85 -15.85 -0.66
C VAL A 436 -2.06 -16.73 0.58
N GLY A 437 -2.09 -16.12 1.79
CA GLY A 437 -2.30 -16.80 3.06
C GLY A 437 -3.66 -17.51 3.16
N VAL A 438 -4.73 -16.90 2.63
CA VAL A 438 -6.04 -17.56 2.56
C VAL A 438 -5.98 -18.79 1.65
N GLY A 439 -5.37 -18.69 0.46
CA GLY A 439 -5.15 -19.82 -0.43
C GLY A 439 -4.35 -20.94 0.23
N ALA A 440 -3.27 -20.55 0.94
CA ALA A 440 -2.43 -21.48 1.69
C ALA A 440 -3.19 -22.18 2.83
N ALA A 441 -3.96 -21.44 3.62
CA ALA A 441 -4.74 -22.00 4.73
C ALA A 441 -5.76 -23.03 4.27
N VAL A 442 -6.51 -22.69 3.21
CA VAL A 442 -7.56 -23.59 2.68
C VAL A 442 -6.94 -24.81 2.00
N SER A 443 -5.92 -24.62 1.15
CA SER A 443 -5.22 -25.72 0.50
C SER A 443 -4.55 -26.65 1.54
N GLY A 444 -3.80 -26.08 2.48
CA GLY A 444 -3.15 -26.84 3.55
C GLY A 444 -4.14 -27.59 4.44
N GLY A 445 -5.24 -26.93 4.81
CA GLY A 445 -6.29 -27.55 5.63
C GLY A 445 -6.95 -28.74 4.95
N ILE A 446 -7.26 -28.64 3.65
CA ILE A 446 -7.85 -29.73 2.88
C ILE A 446 -6.89 -30.90 2.71
N ILE A 447 -5.60 -30.63 2.46
CA ILE A 447 -4.56 -31.65 2.39
C ILE A 447 -4.50 -32.43 3.71
N PHE A 448 -4.39 -31.71 4.82
CA PHE A 448 -4.19 -32.33 6.13
C PHE A 448 -5.43 -33.05 6.69
N ASN A 449 -6.59 -32.40 6.58
CA ASN A 449 -7.79 -32.90 7.22
C ASN A 449 -8.49 -33.99 6.39
N ASN A 450 -8.36 -33.94 5.05
CA ASN A 450 -9.11 -34.75 4.12
C ASN A 450 -8.25 -35.62 3.21
N ASN A 451 -6.91 -35.59 3.32
CA ASN A 451 -5.97 -36.25 2.41
C ASN A 451 -6.31 -36.00 0.93
N ALA A 452 -6.71 -34.76 0.61
CA ALA A 452 -7.20 -34.43 -0.72
C ALA A 452 -6.08 -34.51 -1.77
N ASP A 453 -6.48 -34.84 -3.00
CA ASP A 453 -5.59 -34.83 -4.16
C ASP A 453 -4.96 -33.44 -4.40
N PHE A 454 -3.76 -33.43 -4.99
CA PHE A 454 -2.98 -32.24 -5.29
C PHE A 454 -3.77 -31.17 -6.05
N PHE A 455 -4.48 -31.58 -7.11
CA PHE A 455 -5.25 -30.63 -7.92
C PHE A 455 -6.47 -30.10 -7.18
N VAL A 456 -7.16 -30.95 -6.41
CA VAL A 456 -8.30 -30.52 -5.58
C VAL A 456 -7.88 -29.46 -4.59
N ALA A 457 -6.74 -29.66 -3.92
CA ALA A 457 -6.19 -28.67 -2.97
C ALA A 457 -5.84 -27.35 -3.65
N ILE A 458 -5.20 -27.39 -4.84
CA ILE A 458 -4.88 -26.19 -5.60
C ILE A 458 -6.15 -25.45 -6.05
N PHE A 459 -7.13 -26.15 -6.61
CA PHE A 459 -8.39 -25.51 -7.05
C PHE A 459 -9.17 -24.93 -5.88
N ALA A 460 -9.16 -25.58 -4.72
CA ALA A 460 -9.78 -25.07 -3.51
C ALA A 460 -9.09 -23.78 -3.04
N GLY A 461 -7.76 -23.73 -3.06
CA GLY A 461 -7.01 -22.53 -2.72
C GLY A 461 -7.21 -21.38 -3.72
N ILE A 462 -7.30 -21.67 -5.02
CA ILE A 462 -7.67 -20.69 -6.05
C ILE A 462 -9.07 -20.11 -5.75
N ALA A 463 -10.06 -20.99 -5.53
CA ALA A 463 -11.43 -20.60 -5.23
C ALA A 463 -11.50 -19.75 -3.96
N ALA A 464 -10.79 -20.13 -2.90
CA ALA A 464 -10.71 -19.38 -1.65
C ALA A 464 -10.10 -17.99 -1.87
N GLY A 465 -9.02 -17.89 -2.65
CA GLY A 465 -8.40 -16.61 -3.04
C GLY A 465 -9.36 -15.72 -3.82
N VAL A 466 -10.11 -16.27 -4.78
CA VAL A 466 -11.16 -15.54 -5.53
C VAL A 466 -12.26 -15.05 -4.59
N ILE A 467 -12.79 -15.90 -3.73
CA ILE A 467 -13.86 -15.54 -2.79
C ILE A 467 -13.39 -14.44 -1.84
N ALA A 468 -12.23 -14.60 -1.22
CA ALA A 468 -11.66 -13.60 -0.32
C ALA A 468 -11.45 -12.27 -1.03
N ALA A 469 -10.87 -12.26 -2.23
CA ALA A 469 -10.63 -11.06 -3.01
C ALA A 469 -11.94 -10.35 -3.40
N VAL A 470 -12.98 -11.09 -3.79
CA VAL A 470 -14.31 -10.53 -4.11
C VAL A 470 -14.97 -9.97 -2.85
N LEU A 471 -14.89 -10.66 -1.70
CA LEU A 471 -15.44 -10.18 -0.43
C LEU A 471 -14.82 -8.85 0.00
N ILE A 472 -13.50 -8.70 -0.16
CA ILE A 472 -12.80 -7.42 0.11
C ILE A 472 -13.11 -6.40 -0.98
N GLY A 473 -13.21 -6.85 -2.22
CA GLY A 473 -13.55 -6.02 -3.37
C GLY A 473 -14.92 -5.37 -3.27
N LEU A 474 -15.93 -6.03 -2.67
CA LEU A 474 -17.30 -5.49 -2.53
C LEU A 474 -17.34 -4.14 -1.80
N PRO A 475 -16.81 -3.99 -0.57
CA PRO A 475 -16.71 -2.67 0.06
C PRO A 475 -15.70 -1.75 -0.64
N ALA A 476 -14.62 -2.31 -1.18
CA ALA A 476 -13.56 -1.57 -1.87
C ALA A 476 -14.06 -0.81 -3.11
N VAL A 477 -15.07 -1.31 -3.79
CA VAL A 477 -15.69 -0.60 -4.94
C VAL A 477 -16.37 0.71 -4.54
N ARG A 478 -16.87 0.81 -3.30
CA ARG A 478 -17.45 2.04 -2.75
C ARG A 478 -16.40 3.02 -2.24
N ILE A 479 -15.19 2.51 -2.00
CA ILE A 479 -14.04 3.22 -1.46
C ILE A 479 -13.11 3.48 -2.62
N GLN A 480 -12.65 4.73 -2.79
CA GLN A 480 -11.77 5.09 -3.90
C GLN A 480 -10.40 5.52 -3.38
N GLY A 481 -9.38 5.30 -4.21
CA GLY A 481 -8.03 5.81 -3.98
C GLY A 481 -7.30 5.16 -2.81
N LEU A 482 -6.61 5.99 -2.03
CA LEU A 482 -5.67 5.55 -0.99
C LEU A 482 -6.30 4.82 0.21
N TYR A 483 -7.60 5.01 0.47
CA TYR A 483 -8.31 4.30 1.55
C TYR A 483 -8.38 2.79 1.32
N LEU A 484 -8.35 2.37 0.05
CA LEU A 484 -8.31 0.95 -0.30
C LEU A 484 -7.02 0.28 0.17
N ALA A 485 -5.88 0.98 0.05
CA ALA A 485 -4.60 0.45 0.55
C ALA A 485 -4.66 0.15 2.06
N VAL A 486 -5.29 1.04 2.85
CA VAL A 486 -5.48 0.81 4.29
C VAL A 486 -6.40 -0.39 4.55
N THR A 487 -7.49 -0.53 3.76
CA THR A 487 -8.43 -1.66 3.92
C THR A 487 -7.77 -3.00 3.59
N THR A 488 -6.97 -3.05 2.52
CA THR A 488 -6.24 -4.28 2.14
C THR A 488 -5.11 -4.60 3.11
N LEU A 489 -4.46 -3.59 3.69
CA LEU A 489 -3.48 -3.78 4.77
C LEU A 489 -4.14 -4.37 6.03
N ALA A 490 -5.28 -3.82 6.43
CA ALA A 490 -6.06 -4.35 7.56
C ALA A 490 -6.53 -5.79 7.30
N PHE A 491 -6.87 -6.12 6.05
CA PHE A 491 -7.20 -7.48 5.66
C PHE A 491 -5.99 -8.43 5.78
N ALA A 492 -4.79 -8.02 5.34
CA ALA A 492 -3.60 -8.85 5.52
C ALA A 492 -3.34 -9.13 7.01
N TYR A 493 -3.49 -8.10 7.86
CA TYR A 493 -3.35 -8.26 9.30
C TYR A 493 -4.42 -9.19 9.90
N ALA A 494 -5.67 -9.09 9.42
CA ALA A 494 -6.74 -9.98 9.81
C ALA A 494 -6.49 -11.43 9.35
N CYS A 495 -5.95 -11.63 8.15
CA CYS A 495 -5.59 -12.97 7.67
C CYS A 495 -4.48 -13.59 8.51
N GLN A 496 -3.41 -12.84 8.77
CA GLN A 496 -2.29 -13.30 9.58
C GLN A 496 -2.75 -13.72 10.98
N GLY A 497 -3.60 -12.91 11.63
CA GLY A 497 -3.98 -13.14 13.02
C GLY A 497 -5.25 -13.97 13.22
N TYR A 498 -6.12 -14.11 12.20
CA TYR A 498 -7.39 -14.81 12.37
C TYR A 498 -7.55 -16.04 11.47
N VAL A 499 -7.10 -15.97 10.21
CA VAL A 499 -7.19 -17.11 9.29
C VAL A 499 -6.05 -18.10 9.53
N LEU A 500 -4.85 -17.57 9.81
CA LEU A 500 -3.62 -18.35 9.97
C LEU A 500 -3.27 -18.64 11.44
N ASP A 501 -4.06 -18.20 12.40
CA ASP A 501 -3.88 -18.50 13.81
C ASP A 501 -4.78 -19.66 14.25
N ARG A 502 -4.17 -20.74 14.73
CA ARG A 502 -4.87 -21.94 15.21
C ARG A 502 -5.78 -21.69 16.43
N THR A 503 -5.54 -20.63 17.17
CA THR A 503 -6.37 -20.26 18.32
C THR A 503 -7.68 -19.59 17.94
N SER A 504 -7.80 -19.16 16.68
CA SER A 504 -9.02 -18.56 16.13
C SER A 504 -10.02 -19.65 15.70
N TRP A 505 -11.32 -19.30 15.73
CA TRP A 505 -12.39 -20.21 15.28
C TRP A 505 -12.25 -20.63 13.79
N VAL A 506 -11.77 -19.74 12.93
CA VAL A 506 -11.54 -20.03 11.51
C VAL A 506 -10.27 -20.83 11.34
N GLY A 507 -9.17 -20.43 11.99
CA GLY A 507 -7.91 -21.13 11.91
C GLY A 507 -7.96 -22.54 12.49
N GLU A 508 -8.68 -22.76 13.60
CA GLU A 508 -8.91 -24.09 14.16
C GLU A 508 -9.56 -25.06 13.16
N LYS A 509 -10.49 -24.56 12.32
CA LYS A 509 -11.18 -25.38 11.31
C LYS A 509 -10.41 -25.56 10.02
N LEU A 510 -9.66 -24.52 9.60
CA LEU A 510 -8.95 -24.50 8.32
C LEU A 510 -7.54 -25.08 8.43
N LEU A 511 -6.85 -24.85 9.56
CA LEU A 511 -5.48 -25.28 9.68
C LEU A 511 -5.35 -26.73 10.16
N PRO A 512 -4.22 -27.36 9.89
CA PRO A 512 -3.96 -28.75 10.32
C PRO A 512 -4.07 -28.92 11.84
N LYS A 513 -4.70 -29.99 12.28
CA LYS A 513 -4.83 -30.37 13.70
C LYS A 513 -3.58 -31.10 14.14
N GLY A 514 -2.76 -30.51 15.03
CA GLY A 514 -1.57 -31.15 15.60
C GLY A 514 -0.39 -30.22 15.75
N LEU A 515 0.61 -30.64 16.59
CA LEU A 515 1.79 -29.84 16.90
C LEU A 515 2.84 -29.83 15.77
N VAL A 516 2.93 -30.94 15.01
CA VAL A 516 3.88 -31.08 13.89
C VAL A 516 3.07 -31.49 12.67
N THR A 517 2.98 -30.60 11.71
CA THR A 517 2.15 -30.76 10.52
C THR A 517 2.98 -30.58 9.27
N THR A 518 4.03 -31.39 9.14
CA THR A 518 4.74 -31.56 7.88
C THR A 518 4.09 -32.66 7.05
N PHE A 519 3.92 -32.44 5.76
CA PHE A 519 3.42 -33.42 4.84
C PHE A 519 4.40 -33.63 3.69
N LYS A 520 4.35 -34.80 3.09
CA LYS A 520 5.12 -35.09 1.89
C LYS A 520 4.35 -34.65 0.65
N ARG A 521 5.07 -34.16 -0.34
CA ARG A 521 4.48 -33.86 -1.63
C ARG A 521 4.04 -35.18 -2.30
N PRO A 522 2.92 -35.20 -3.01
CA PRO A 522 2.40 -36.45 -3.61
C PRO A 522 3.19 -36.87 -4.84
N LEU A 523 3.15 -38.19 -5.12
CA LEU A 523 3.59 -38.75 -6.37
C LEU A 523 2.48 -38.59 -7.43
N LEU A 524 2.67 -37.70 -8.39
CA LEU A 524 1.67 -37.42 -9.44
C LEU A 524 1.67 -38.56 -10.47
N TYR A 525 0.49 -39.16 -10.68
CA TYR A 525 0.23 -40.20 -11.68
C TYR A 525 1.21 -41.41 -11.61
N GLY A 526 1.84 -41.65 -10.44
CA GLY A 526 2.82 -42.72 -10.27
C GLY A 526 4.12 -42.53 -11.04
N ARG A 527 4.37 -41.35 -11.61
CA ARG A 527 5.55 -41.05 -12.45
C ARG A 527 6.34 -39.82 -12.02
N PHE A 528 5.69 -38.78 -11.56
CA PHE A 528 6.34 -37.53 -11.21
C PHE A 528 6.41 -37.42 -9.68
N ASP A 529 7.61 -37.62 -9.14
CA ASP A 529 7.84 -37.41 -7.72
C ASP A 529 8.00 -35.93 -7.43
N LEU A 530 7.01 -35.35 -6.75
CA LEU A 530 7.04 -33.95 -6.35
C LEU A 530 7.87 -33.72 -5.08
N GLU A 531 8.32 -34.79 -4.39
CA GLU A 531 9.24 -34.65 -3.27
C GLU A 531 10.62 -34.16 -3.75
N ASP A 532 10.99 -34.51 -5.01
CA ASP A 532 12.16 -33.92 -5.65
C ASP A 532 11.95 -32.44 -5.92
N ASP A 533 12.82 -31.60 -5.33
CA ASP A 533 12.75 -30.13 -5.42
C ASP A 533 12.90 -29.63 -6.86
N ARG A 534 13.63 -30.33 -7.74
CA ARG A 534 13.76 -29.96 -9.15
C ARG A 534 12.44 -30.14 -9.88
N THR A 535 11.81 -31.29 -9.69
CA THR A 535 10.49 -31.58 -10.29
C THR A 535 9.46 -30.59 -9.80
N PHE A 536 9.42 -30.28 -8.51
CA PHE A 536 8.50 -29.31 -7.94
C PHE A 536 8.75 -27.88 -8.42
N TYR A 537 10.01 -27.47 -8.58
CA TYR A 537 10.37 -26.19 -9.17
C TYR A 537 9.74 -26.02 -10.57
N TYR A 538 9.84 -27.04 -11.44
CA TYR A 538 9.23 -26.97 -12.77
C TYR A 538 7.70 -26.89 -12.72
N VAL A 539 7.06 -27.53 -11.76
CA VAL A 539 5.61 -27.36 -11.54
C VAL A 539 5.30 -25.90 -11.20
N CYS A 540 6.09 -25.26 -10.35
CA CYS A 540 5.93 -23.83 -10.02
C CYS A 540 6.18 -22.91 -11.23
N VAL A 541 7.16 -23.24 -12.09
CA VAL A 541 7.42 -22.50 -13.33
C VAL A 541 6.25 -22.63 -14.31
N VAL A 542 5.68 -23.83 -14.47
CA VAL A 542 4.48 -24.06 -15.31
C VAL A 542 3.28 -23.29 -14.75
N ALA A 543 3.09 -23.27 -13.43
CA ALA A 543 2.05 -22.49 -12.79
C ALA A 543 2.23 -20.97 -13.00
N LEU A 544 3.48 -20.47 -12.93
CA LEU A 544 3.80 -19.08 -13.26
C LEU A 544 3.47 -18.76 -14.72
N LEU A 545 3.84 -19.65 -15.66
CA LEU A 545 3.51 -19.47 -17.07
C LEU A 545 2.00 -19.42 -17.28
N PHE A 546 1.24 -20.32 -16.63
CA PHE A 546 -0.21 -20.31 -16.66
C PHE A 546 -0.78 -19.00 -16.11
N ALA A 547 -0.27 -18.49 -14.97
CA ALA A 547 -0.69 -17.22 -14.39
C ALA A 547 -0.41 -16.03 -15.35
N ILE A 548 0.75 -16.00 -16.00
CA ILE A 548 1.11 -15.00 -17.01
C ILE A 548 0.15 -15.06 -18.19
N LEU A 549 -0.10 -16.25 -18.74
CA LEU A 549 -1.01 -16.44 -19.87
C LEU A 549 -2.45 -16.06 -19.52
N ALA A 550 -2.94 -16.43 -18.33
CA ALA A 550 -4.27 -16.06 -17.85
C ALA A 550 -4.41 -14.54 -17.72
N ALA A 551 -3.42 -13.86 -17.13
CA ALA A 551 -3.41 -12.42 -17.02
C ALA A 551 -3.36 -11.72 -18.38
N LEU A 552 -2.52 -12.18 -19.31
CA LEU A 552 -2.44 -11.64 -20.68
C LEU A 552 -3.72 -11.89 -21.47
N ALA A 553 -4.34 -13.06 -21.33
CA ALA A 553 -5.63 -13.38 -21.92
C ALA A 553 -6.72 -12.44 -21.36
N PHE A 554 -6.77 -12.23 -20.05
CA PHE A 554 -7.67 -11.27 -19.42
C PHE A 554 -7.48 -9.85 -19.98
N ARG A 555 -6.22 -9.38 -20.11
CA ARG A 555 -5.91 -8.05 -20.66
C ARG A 555 -6.37 -7.88 -22.10
N ARG A 556 -6.20 -8.90 -22.94
CA ARG A 556 -6.56 -8.86 -24.37
C ARG A 556 -8.08 -8.88 -24.58
N ASN A 557 -8.83 -9.47 -23.69
CA ASN A 557 -10.27 -9.57 -23.75
C ASN A 557 -10.97 -8.21 -23.53
N ARG A 558 -12.27 -8.14 -23.84
CA ARG A 558 -13.10 -6.95 -23.60
C ARG A 558 -13.01 -6.45 -22.16
N SER A 559 -13.05 -7.38 -21.19
CA SER A 559 -13.00 -7.06 -19.75
C SER A 559 -11.71 -6.30 -19.37
N GLY A 560 -10.54 -6.72 -19.89
CA GLY A 560 -9.27 -6.04 -19.59
C GLY A 560 -9.17 -4.67 -20.22
N ARG A 561 -9.65 -4.49 -21.47
CA ARG A 561 -9.70 -3.18 -22.13
C ARG A 561 -10.61 -2.19 -21.39
N VAL A 562 -11.77 -2.66 -20.97
CA VAL A 562 -12.73 -1.88 -20.19
C VAL A 562 -12.14 -1.52 -18.82
N LEU A 563 -11.36 -2.43 -18.21
CA LEU A 563 -10.68 -2.21 -16.93
C LEU A 563 -9.68 -1.05 -17.03
N ILE A 564 -8.83 -1.05 -18.07
CA ILE A 564 -7.83 0.00 -18.30
C ILE A 564 -8.54 1.34 -18.59
N ALA A 565 -9.55 1.36 -19.46
CA ALA A 565 -10.34 2.57 -19.72
C ALA A 565 -11.00 3.14 -18.45
N ALA A 566 -11.51 2.26 -17.57
CA ALA A 566 -12.09 2.65 -16.30
C ALA A 566 -11.03 3.17 -15.29
N ARG A 567 -9.79 2.71 -15.36
CA ARG A 567 -8.67 3.24 -14.60
C ARG A 567 -8.29 4.64 -15.06
N ASP A 568 -8.13 4.81 -16.37
CA ASP A 568 -7.63 6.05 -16.97
C ASP A 568 -8.68 7.19 -16.85
N ASN A 569 -9.96 6.89 -17.03
CA ASN A 569 -11.02 7.89 -16.82
C ASN A 569 -12.26 7.30 -16.13
N GLN A 570 -12.25 7.34 -14.80
CA GLN A 570 -13.37 6.83 -13.98
C GLN A 570 -14.68 7.62 -14.15
N ARG A 571 -14.61 8.90 -14.59
CA ARG A 571 -15.80 9.74 -14.76
C ARG A 571 -16.48 9.51 -16.10
N ALA A 572 -15.70 9.33 -17.17
CA ALA A 572 -16.24 9.09 -18.50
C ALA A 572 -16.70 7.65 -18.70
N ALA A 573 -16.05 6.66 -18.10
CA ALA A 573 -16.37 5.25 -18.30
C ALA A 573 -17.86 4.90 -18.11
N PRO A 574 -18.58 5.38 -17.06
CA PRO A 574 -20.00 5.11 -16.91
C PRO A 574 -20.89 5.69 -18.03
N ALA A 575 -20.48 6.81 -18.66
CA ALA A 575 -21.21 7.40 -19.77
C ALA A 575 -21.23 6.47 -21.01
N TYR A 576 -20.23 5.59 -21.14
CA TYR A 576 -20.17 4.54 -22.17
C TYR A 576 -20.80 3.21 -21.71
N GLY A 577 -21.64 3.22 -20.66
CA GLY A 577 -22.32 2.02 -20.16
C GLY A 577 -21.43 1.06 -19.38
N ILE A 578 -20.22 1.45 -18.96
CA ILE A 578 -19.29 0.61 -18.21
C ILE A 578 -19.72 0.55 -16.73
N ASN A 579 -19.99 -0.67 -16.25
CA ASN A 579 -20.26 -0.89 -14.83
C ASN A 579 -18.94 -1.03 -14.06
N LEU A 580 -18.52 0.06 -13.41
CA LEU A 580 -17.27 0.12 -12.63
C LEU A 580 -17.19 -0.93 -11.52
N VAL A 581 -18.34 -1.28 -10.91
CA VAL A 581 -18.41 -2.29 -9.83
C VAL A 581 -17.99 -3.64 -10.34
N ARG A 582 -18.67 -4.12 -11.41
CA ARG A 582 -18.40 -5.43 -12.01
C ARG A 582 -16.97 -5.51 -12.56
N THR A 583 -16.52 -4.45 -13.20
CA THR A 583 -15.17 -4.37 -13.79
C THR A 583 -14.08 -4.49 -12.72
N ARG A 584 -14.22 -3.77 -11.61
CA ARG A 584 -13.26 -3.85 -10.49
C ARG A 584 -13.31 -5.20 -9.79
N LEU A 585 -14.51 -5.75 -9.52
CA LEU A 585 -14.65 -7.06 -8.90
C LEU A 585 -14.04 -8.19 -9.76
N ALA A 586 -14.13 -8.10 -11.09
CA ALA A 586 -13.47 -9.03 -11.97
C ALA A 586 -11.93 -8.97 -11.83
N ALA A 587 -11.36 -7.78 -11.69
CA ALA A 587 -9.92 -7.64 -11.43
C ALA A 587 -9.52 -8.23 -10.06
N PHE A 588 -10.33 -7.99 -9.01
CA PHE A 588 -10.12 -8.62 -7.69
C PHE A 588 -10.19 -10.14 -7.78
N ALA A 589 -11.18 -10.71 -8.51
CA ALA A 589 -11.34 -12.15 -8.68
C ALA A 589 -10.12 -12.78 -9.38
N VAL A 590 -9.67 -12.21 -10.50
CA VAL A 590 -8.50 -12.72 -11.24
C VAL A 590 -7.24 -12.61 -10.40
N SER A 591 -7.01 -11.45 -9.78
CA SER A 591 -5.86 -11.23 -8.89
C SER A 591 -5.87 -12.20 -7.71
N GLY A 592 -7.03 -12.36 -7.04
CA GLY A 592 -7.19 -13.28 -5.92
C GLY A 592 -7.00 -14.74 -6.30
N GLY A 593 -7.46 -15.15 -7.49
CA GLY A 593 -7.25 -16.50 -8.01
C GLY A 593 -5.76 -16.82 -8.24
N ILE A 594 -5.01 -15.87 -8.84
CA ILE A 594 -3.56 -16.02 -9.04
C ILE A 594 -2.82 -16.05 -7.68
N ALA A 595 -3.22 -15.19 -6.73
CA ALA A 595 -2.66 -15.18 -5.38
C ALA A 595 -2.97 -16.48 -4.63
N GLY A 596 -4.19 -17.01 -4.74
CA GLY A 596 -4.60 -18.28 -4.15
C GLY A 596 -3.83 -19.47 -4.73
N LEU A 597 -3.55 -19.47 -6.05
CA LEU A 597 -2.68 -20.45 -6.70
C LEU A 597 -1.26 -20.41 -6.11
N ALA A 598 -0.69 -19.22 -5.99
CA ALA A 598 0.62 -19.06 -5.37
C ALA A 598 0.62 -19.58 -3.92
N GLY A 599 -0.41 -19.25 -3.14
CA GLY A 599 -0.57 -19.70 -1.75
C GLY A 599 -0.64 -21.23 -1.61
N SER A 600 -1.42 -21.87 -2.47
CA SER A 600 -1.50 -23.33 -2.50
C SER A 600 -0.14 -23.97 -2.76
N LEU A 601 0.62 -23.46 -3.72
CA LEU A 601 1.96 -23.98 -4.02
C LEU A 601 2.98 -23.64 -2.93
N PHE A 602 2.84 -22.51 -2.21
CA PHE A 602 3.69 -22.18 -1.06
C PHE A 602 3.60 -23.22 0.05
N VAL A 603 2.40 -23.74 0.30
CA VAL A 603 2.21 -24.81 1.30
C VAL A 603 3.01 -26.05 0.94
N TYR A 604 2.97 -26.46 -0.33
CA TYR A 604 3.78 -27.57 -0.82
C TYR A 604 5.28 -27.26 -0.81
N ALA A 605 5.66 -26.02 -1.09
CA ALA A 605 7.06 -25.57 -1.04
C ALA A 605 7.66 -25.68 0.37
N GLN A 606 6.88 -25.31 1.38
CA GLN A 606 7.28 -25.27 2.79
C GLN A 606 6.97 -26.57 3.55
N HIS A 607 6.28 -27.54 2.93
CA HIS A 607 5.77 -28.78 3.55
C HIS A 607 4.85 -28.54 4.77
N GLN A 608 4.44 -27.32 5.00
CA GLN A 608 3.59 -26.91 6.13
C GLN A 608 2.97 -25.52 5.90
N VAL A 609 1.99 -25.15 6.72
CA VAL A 609 1.49 -23.77 6.75
C VAL A 609 2.21 -22.99 7.85
N ILE A 610 3.10 -22.08 7.45
CA ILE A 610 3.85 -21.22 8.38
C ILE A 610 3.19 -19.82 8.41
N PRO A 611 2.49 -19.43 9.48
CA PRO A 611 1.82 -18.13 9.55
C PRO A 611 2.74 -16.93 9.35
N GLY A 612 3.99 -17.02 9.81
CA GLY A 612 5.00 -15.96 9.69
C GLY A 612 5.35 -15.58 8.25
N THR A 613 5.28 -16.54 7.32
CA THR A 613 5.51 -16.31 5.89
C THR A 613 4.51 -15.29 5.30
N TYR A 614 3.27 -15.31 5.77
CA TYR A 614 2.18 -14.48 5.24
C TYR A 614 1.98 -13.20 6.06
N SER A 615 3.07 -12.67 6.62
CA SER A 615 3.04 -11.49 7.49
C SER A 615 2.76 -10.20 6.74
N VAL A 616 2.27 -9.19 7.45
CA VAL A 616 2.01 -7.86 6.90
C VAL A 616 3.27 -7.17 6.39
N PRO A 617 4.41 -7.18 7.11
CA PRO A 617 5.67 -6.66 6.59
C PRO A 617 6.07 -7.28 5.25
N GLU A 618 5.88 -8.60 5.10
CA GLU A 618 6.17 -9.31 3.84
C GLU A 618 5.27 -8.84 2.70
N SER A 619 3.98 -8.63 2.97
CA SER A 619 3.04 -8.08 1.98
C SER A 619 3.47 -6.71 1.46
N ILE A 620 3.98 -5.85 2.35
CA ILE A 620 4.50 -4.53 2.02
C ILE A 620 5.78 -4.65 1.20
N THR A 621 6.72 -5.50 1.63
CA THR A 621 7.99 -5.75 0.95
C THR A 621 7.80 -6.20 -0.49
N VAL A 622 6.91 -7.16 -0.72
CA VAL A 622 6.57 -7.68 -2.05
C VAL A 622 5.89 -6.62 -2.92
N PHE A 623 5.00 -5.82 -2.34
CA PHE A 623 4.40 -4.70 -3.06
C PHE A 623 5.48 -3.69 -3.52
N LEU A 624 6.43 -3.34 -2.66
CA LEU A 624 7.52 -2.43 -3.00
C LEU A 624 8.46 -3.02 -4.06
N ALA A 625 8.79 -4.30 -3.96
CA ALA A 625 9.59 -5.01 -4.97
C ALA A 625 8.89 -5.02 -6.34
N ALA A 626 7.57 -5.21 -6.36
CA ALA A 626 6.78 -5.10 -7.59
C ALA A 626 6.75 -3.67 -8.16
N VAL A 627 6.73 -2.64 -7.31
CA VAL A 627 6.84 -1.23 -7.73
C VAL A 627 8.20 -0.96 -8.34
N ILE A 628 9.28 -1.44 -7.71
CA ILE A 628 10.65 -1.33 -8.27
C ILE A 628 10.71 -1.99 -9.66
N GLY A 629 10.10 -3.18 -9.82
CA GLY A 629 10.01 -3.87 -11.09
C GLY A 629 9.23 -3.09 -12.16
N GLY A 630 8.13 -2.47 -11.75
CA GLY A 630 7.20 -1.73 -12.61
C GLY A 630 5.85 -2.40 -12.76
N LEU A 631 4.87 -1.92 -12.01
CA LEU A 631 3.51 -2.49 -11.89
C LEU A 631 2.67 -2.47 -13.18
N THR A 632 3.04 -1.70 -14.20
CA THR A 632 2.27 -1.59 -15.44
C THR A 632 2.54 -2.72 -16.44
N SER A 633 3.66 -3.44 -16.26
CA SER A 633 4.16 -4.48 -17.16
C SER A 633 4.35 -5.81 -16.45
N VAL A 634 3.67 -6.87 -16.93
CA VAL A 634 3.80 -8.23 -16.37
C VAL A 634 5.25 -8.73 -16.39
N PRO A 635 6.00 -8.67 -17.51
CA PRO A 635 7.38 -9.12 -17.51
C PRO A 635 8.27 -8.35 -16.54
N ALA A 636 8.08 -7.03 -16.42
CA ALA A 636 8.90 -6.20 -15.56
C ALA A 636 8.60 -6.46 -14.06
N ALA A 637 7.34 -6.61 -13.68
CA ALA A 637 6.97 -6.93 -12.30
C ALA A 637 7.46 -8.34 -11.90
N VAL A 638 7.36 -9.32 -12.81
CA VAL A 638 7.88 -10.68 -12.59
C VAL A 638 9.40 -10.63 -12.42
N LEU A 639 10.13 -9.95 -13.31
CA LEU A 639 11.58 -9.81 -13.20
C LEU A 639 11.98 -9.08 -11.91
N GLY A 640 11.26 -8.01 -11.54
CA GLY A 640 11.53 -7.27 -10.31
C GLY A 640 11.39 -8.15 -9.07
N LEU A 641 10.30 -8.91 -8.95
CA LEU A 641 10.07 -9.79 -7.81
C LEU A 641 10.99 -11.02 -7.80
N VAL A 642 11.20 -11.65 -8.95
CA VAL A 642 12.12 -12.80 -9.07
C VAL A 642 13.54 -12.37 -8.74
N SER A 643 14.01 -11.22 -9.24
CA SER A 643 15.36 -10.72 -8.93
C SER A 643 15.50 -10.30 -7.45
N PHE A 644 14.46 -9.68 -6.88
CA PHE A 644 14.43 -9.35 -5.45
C PHE A 644 14.53 -10.62 -4.60
N GLU A 645 13.69 -11.61 -4.86
CA GLU A 645 13.68 -12.87 -4.12
C GLU A 645 14.99 -13.66 -4.30
N ALA A 646 15.51 -13.69 -5.54
CA ALA A 646 16.82 -14.31 -5.80
C ALA A 646 17.93 -13.65 -4.98
N PHE A 647 17.90 -12.31 -4.84
CA PHE A 647 18.87 -11.61 -4.02
C PHE A 647 18.67 -11.90 -2.53
N VAL A 648 17.45 -12.04 -2.04
CA VAL A 648 17.17 -12.42 -0.64
C VAL A 648 17.66 -13.85 -0.36
N GLN A 649 17.44 -14.80 -1.27
CA GLN A 649 17.77 -16.21 -1.08
C GLN A 649 19.28 -16.51 -1.26
N PHE A 650 19.92 -15.90 -2.25
CA PHE A 650 21.32 -16.19 -2.61
C PHE A 650 22.30 -15.11 -2.15
N GLY A 651 21.81 -13.89 -1.88
CA GLY A 651 22.62 -12.77 -1.40
C GLY A 651 23.45 -13.09 -0.14
N PRO A 652 22.92 -13.80 0.88
CA PRO A 652 23.70 -14.17 2.05
C PRO A 652 25.04 -14.83 1.77
N LYS A 653 25.17 -15.49 0.62
CA LYS A 653 26.46 -16.06 0.18
C LYS A 653 27.43 -14.98 -0.31
N LEU A 654 26.93 -13.89 -0.87
CA LEU A 654 27.74 -12.79 -1.42
C LEU A 654 28.31 -11.90 -0.31
N TYR A 655 27.56 -11.75 0.80
CA TYR A 655 27.96 -10.87 1.91
C TYR A 655 28.22 -11.60 3.23
N LYS A 656 28.69 -12.85 3.16
CA LYS A 656 29.09 -13.65 4.33
C LYS A 656 30.02 -12.93 5.32
N GLY A 657 30.84 -11.98 4.84
CA GLY A 657 31.77 -11.20 5.66
C GLY A 657 31.12 -10.07 6.48
N LEU A 658 29.85 -9.70 6.23
CA LEU A 658 29.19 -8.55 6.87
C LEU A 658 28.42 -8.93 8.17
N GLY A 659 28.41 -10.20 8.53
CA GLY A 659 27.77 -10.70 9.75
C GLY A 659 26.26 -10.97 9.62
N PRO A 660 25.70 -11.82 10.52
CA PRO A 660 24.32 -12.30 10.41
C PRO A 660 23.28 -11.19 10.59
N ASN A 661 23.59 -10.17 11.37
CA ASN A 661 22.70 -9.04 11.62
C ASN A 661 22.47 -8.18 10.37
N PHE A 662 23.49 -8.06 9.51
CA PHE A 662 23.35 -7.34 8.24
C PHE A 662 22.46 -8.12 7.26
N VAL A 663 22.60 -9.44 7.21
CA VAL A 663 21.83 -10.32 6.33
C VAL A 663 20.32 -10.15 6.55
N SER A 664 19.86 -10.06 7.80
CA SER A 664 18.45 -9.92 8.14
C SER A 664 17.85 -8.55 7.78
N VAL A 665 18.68 -7.52 7.61
CA VAL A 665 18.24 -6.16 7.26
C VAL A 665 18.25 -5.89 5.76
N VAL A 666 18.95 -6.71 4.98
CA VAL A 666 19.07 -6.53 3.53
C VAL A 666 17.73 -6.38 2.80
N PRO A 667 16.69 -7.19 3.07
CA PRO A 667 15.38 -6.99 2.42
C PRO A 667 14.79 -5.60 2.66
N LEU A 668 14.94 -5.06 3.88
CA LEU A 668 14.46 -3.72 4.25
C LEU A 668 15.26 -2.62 3.54
N LEU A 669 16.59 -2.80 3.39
CA LEU A 669 17.45 -1.87 2.66
C LEU A 669 17.17 -1.86 1.15
N LEU A 670 16.88 -3.01 0.57
CA LEU A 670 16.51 -3.14 -0.83
C LEU A 670 15.16 -2.51 -1.13
N THR A 671 14.16 -2.74 -0.28
CA THR A 671 12.81 -2.20 -0.49
C THR A 671 12.62 -0.78 0.02
N GLY A 672 13.44 -0.31 0.97
CA GLY A 672 13.41 1.06 1.47
C GLY A 672 14.28 2.01 0.65
N PRO A 673 15.57 2.16 0.99
CA PRO A 673 16.47 3.12 0.34
C PRO A 673 16.62 2.91 -1.17
N LEU A 674 16.75 1.65 -1.64
CA LEU A 674 16.90 1.37 -3.06
C LEU A 674 15.63 1.75 -3.85
N LEU A 675 14.45 1.51 -3.28
CA LEU A 675 13.19 1.97 -3.87
C LEU A 675 13.20 3.50 -4.07
N LEU A 676 13.62 4.25 -3.04
CA LEU A 676 13.65 5.72 -3.11
C LEU A 676 14.57 6.21 -4.23
N VAL A 677 15.75 5.60 -4.36
CA VAL A 677 16.69 5.91 -5.44
C VAL A 677 16.11 5.54 -6.79
N ASN A 678 15.51 4.34 -6.90
CA ASN A 678 14.91 3.86 -8.14
C ASN A 678 13.75 4.77 -8.60
N LEU A 679 12.80 5.10 -7.71
CA LEU A 679 11.67 5.97 -8.05
C LEU A 679 12.10 7.43 -8.33
N TYR A 680 13.21 7.87 -7.77
CA TYR A 680 13.76 9.20 -8.07
C TYR A 680 14.33 9.26 -9.49
N GLN A 681 15.06 8.22 -9.90
CA GLN A 681 15.66 8.12 -11.22
C GLN A 681 14.66 7.68 -12.30
N TYR A 682 13.81 6.70 -11.94
CA TYR A 682 12.88 6.04 -12.84
C TYR A 682 11.49 5.92 -12.19
N PRO A 683 10.61 6.92 -12.34
CA PRO A 683 9.26 6.89 -11.76
C PRO A 683 8.41 5.69 -12.21
N GLY A 684 8.68 5.13 -13.38
CA GLY A 684 8.07 3.90 -13.91
C GLY A 684 8.71 2.60 -13.43
N GLY A 685 9.70 2.66 -12.51
CA GLY A 685 10.48 1.52 -12.04
C GLY A 685 11.52 1.03 -13.07
N THR A 686 12.13 -0.13 -12.82
CA THR A 686 13.09 -0.74 -13.76
C THR A 686 12.48 -1.06 -15.13
N ALA A 687 11.15 -1.17 -15.20
CA ALA A 687 10.42 -1.27 -16.47
C ALA A 687 10.77 -0.10 -17.41
N GLU A 688 10.90 1.12 -16.90
CA GLU A 688 11.21 2.30 -17.71
C GLU A 688 12.56 2.15 -18.41
N VAL A 689 13.57 1.65 -17.69
CA VAL A 689 14.90 1.37 -18.26
C VAL A 689 14.84 0.33 -19.39
N LEU A 690 14.07 -0.76 -19.18
CA LEU A 690 13.89 -1.81 -20.17
C LEU A 690 13.18 -1.29 -21.42
N PHE A 691 12.15 -0.49 -21.26
CA PHE A 691 11.41 0.09 -22.37
C PHE A 691 12.21 1.17 -23.08
N GLU A 692 13.00 1.97 -22.40
CA GLU A 692 13.92 2.93 -23.02
C GLU A 692 14.96 2.24 -23.90
N ARG A 693 15.55 1.13 -23.41
CA ARG A 693 16.46 0.30 -24.24
C ARG A 693 15.76 -0.33 -25.43
N ARG A 694 14.52 -0.80 -25.24
CA ARG A 694 13.67 -1.30 -26.32
C ARG A 694 13.44 -0.23 -27.36
N ASP A 695 13.07 0.97 -26.96
CA ASP A 695 12.73 2.06 -27.88
C ASP A 695 13.98 2.59 -28.60
N LYS A 696 15.16 2.59 -27.95
CA LYS A 696 16.45 2.81 -28.62
C LYS A 696 16.71 1.78 -29.71
N PHE A 697 16.46 0.50 -29.43
CA PHE A 697 16.56 -0.59 -30.41
C PHE A 697 15.54 -0.41 -31.55
N LEU A 698 14.29 -0.10 -31.27
CA LEU A 698 13.25 0.13 -32.28
C LEU A 698 13.57 1.34 -33.17
N ARG A 699 14.12 2.41 -32.62
CA ARG A 699 14.60 3.58 -33.38
C ARG A 699 15.76 3.20 -34.28
N TRP A 700 16.70 2.35 -33.81
CA TRP A 700 17.79 1.84 -34.65
C TRP A 700 17.28 0.99 -35.82
N VAL A 701 16.30 0.10 -35.58
CA VAL A 701 15.65 -0.69 -36.63
C VAL A 701 14.92 0.21 -37.61
N ALA A 702 14.14 1.19 -37.14
CA ALA A 702 13.43 2.15 -37.99
C ALA A 702 14.37 2.91 -38.90
N LYS A 703 15.52 3.40 -38.36
CA LYS A 703 16.55 4.09 -39.15
C LYS A 703 17.19 3.19 -40.20
N ARG A 704 17.39 1.88 -39.90
CA ARG A 704 17.98 0.93 -40.83
C ARG A 704 17.07 0.63 -42.05
N HIS A 705 15.77 0.73 -41.85
CA HIS A 705 14.76 0.46 -42.90
C HIS A 705 14.16 1.74 -43.48
N ASP A 706 14.70 2.92 -43.17
CA ASP A 706 14.18 4.25 -43.58
C ASP A 706 12.67 4.44 -43.30
N LEU A 707 12.19 3.87 -42.19
CA LEU A 707 10.78 3.96 -41.78
C LEU A 707 10.57 5.14 -40.83
N LEU A 708 9.71 6.07 -41.23
CA LEU A 708 9.22 7.13 -40.38
C LEU A 708 8.16 6.56 -39.39
N VAL A 709 8.47 6.56 -38.11
CA VAL A 709 7.56 6.11 -37.06
C VAL A 709 7.18 7.29 -36.17
N PRO A 710 6.04 7.94 -36.42
CA PRO A 710 5.65 9.19 -35.73
C PRO A 710 5.60 9.07 -34.21
N SER A 711 5.19 7.91 -33.71
CA SER A 711 5.10 7.66 -32.25
C SER A 711 6.46 7.65 -31.54
N LEU A 712 7.54 7.22 -32.21
CA LEU A 712 8.90 7.19 -31.67
C LEU A 712 9.59 8.57 -31.79
N ILE A 713 9.16 9.40 -32.73
CA ILE A 713 9.66 10.77 -32.91
C ILE A 713 9.02 11.70 -31.90
N ALA A 714 7.70 11.62 -31.70
CA ALA A 714 6.98 12.42 -30.73
C ALA A 714 7.49 12.23 -29.29
N ASP A 715 7.93 11.02 -28.94
CA ASP A 715 8.50 10.74 -27.61
C ASP A 715 9.88 11.44 -27.44
N ARG A 716 10.65 11.61 -28.50
CA ARG A 716 11.92 12.33 -28.45
C ARG A 716 11.71 13.83 -28.23
N LEU A 717 10.73 14.41 -28.90
CA LEU A 717 10.40 15.83 -28.74
C LEU A 717 9.99 16.19 -27.32
N VAL A 718 9.30 15.27 -26.60
CA VAL A 718 8.93 15.46 -25.19
C VAL A 718 10.13 15.26 -24.25
N GLU A 719 11.08 14.38 -24.60
CA GLU A 719 12.31 14.19 -23.81
C GLU A 719 13.30 15.35 -24.01
N ASP A 720 13.35 15.92 -25.22
CA ASP A 720 14.26 16.99 -25.62
C ASP A 720 13.73 18.41 -25.31
N GLU A 721 12.50 18.54 -24.78
CA GLU A 721 11.96 19.85 -24.35
C GLU A 721 12.83 20.55 -23.27
N ASN A 722 13.73 19.83 -22.62
CA ASN A 722 14.79 20.38 -21.77
C ASN A 722 16.08 20.80 -22.52
N LEU A 723 16.20 20.45 -23.82
CA LEU A 723 17.33 20.81 -24.72
C LEU A 723 16.85 21.73 -25.86
N SER A 724 15.70 22.28 -25.77
CA SER A 724 14.82 22.73 -26.85
C SER A 724 15.04 24.12 -27.45
N GLY A 725 16.20 24.72 -27.30
CA GLY A 725 16.47 25.92 -28.11
C GLY A 725 16.88 25.61 -29.56
N GLU A 726 17.66 24.56 -29.77
CA GLU A 726 18.31 24.30 -31.08
C GLU A 726 17.51 23.39 -32.02
N LEU A 727 16.69 22.45 -31.50
CA LEU A 727 15.97 21.46 -32.32
C LEU A 727 14.68 21.99 -32.95
N ILE A 728 14.04 22.99 -32.34
CA ILE A 728 12.88 23.65 -32.93
C ILE A 728 13.33 24.43 -34.18
N THR A 729 14.48 25.09 -34.11
CA THR A 729 15.08 25.79 -35.24
C THR A 729 15.49 24.86 -36.38
N GLU A 730 15.90 23.62 -36.10
CA GLU A 730 16.28 22.66 -37.14
C GLU A 730 15.03 22.02 -37.79
N ALA A 731 13.99 21.76 -37.01
CA ALA A 731 12.69 21.28 -37.55
C ALA A 731 11.99 22.40 -38.36
N GLU A 732 12.04 23.63 -37.93
CA GLU A 732 11.53 24.81 -38.68
C GLU A 732 12.31 25.00 -39.95
N ARG A 733 13.64 24.84 -39.97
CA ARG A 733 14.47 24.93 -41.15
C ARG A 733 14.16 23.81 -42.16
N HIS A 734 13.93 22.58 -41.73
CA HIS A 734 13.53 21.47 -42.60
C HIS A 734 12.10 21.65 -43.14
N VAL A 735 11.20 22.25 -42.39
CA VAL A 735 9.85 22.61 -42.88
C VAL A 735 9.94 23.76 -43.91
N GLU A 736 10.80 24.76 -43.67
CA GLU A 736 11.07 25.83 -44.63
C GLU A 736 11.77 25.33 -45.90
N GLU A 737 12.74 24.41 -45.79
CA GLU A 737 13.41 23.80 -46.94
C GLU A 737 12.46 22.92 -47.75
N ALA A 738 11.60 22.13 -47.11
CA ALA A 738 10.57 21.33 -47.79
C ALA A 738 9.48 22.19 -48.43
N ALA A 739 9.13 23.33 -47.82
CA ALA A 739 8.24 24.31 -48.40
C ALA A 739 8.86 25.05 -49.60
N ALA A 740 10.16 25.35 -49.51
CA ALA A 740 10.91 25.97 -50.64
C ALA A 740 11.09 25.03 -51.82
N LEU A 741 11.14 23.70 -51.61
CA LEU A 741 11.20 22.69 -52.64
C LEU A 741 9.84 22.33 -53.25
N GLY A 742 8.73 22.94 -52.78
CA GLY A 742 7.37 22.66 -53.29
C GLY A 742 6.82 21.28 -52.93
N GLU A 743 7.49 20.53 -52.05
CA GLU A 743 7.11 19.17 -51.66
C GLU A 743 5.94 19.11 -50.68
N LEU A 744 5.60 20.22 -50.03
CA LEU A 744 4.43 20.33 -49.13
C LEU A 744 3.28 21.06 -49.84
N ALA A 745 2.48 20.30 -50.56
CA ALA A 745 1.22 20.79 -51.10
C ALA A 745 0.03 20.37 -50.25
N VAL A 746 -0.80 21.32 -49.82
CA VAL A 746 -2.05 21.09 -49.12
C VAL A 746 -3.18 21.07 -50.12
N GLU A 747 -3.97 19.99 -50.18
CA GLU A 747 -5.14 19.90 -51.06
C GLU A 747 -6.35 20.50 -50.31
N CYS A 748 -6.96 21.53 -50.87
CA CYS A 748 -8.14 22.16 -50.28
C CYS A 748 -9.33 21.20 -50.30
N PRO A 749 -9.94 20.85 -49.17
CA PRO A 749 -11.02 19.86 -49.11
C PRO A 749 -12.31 20.33 -49.77
N THR A 750 -12.45 21.64 -50.06
CA THR A 750 -13.65 22.20 -50.63
C THR A 750 -13.60 22.37 -52.14
N CYS A 751 -12.44 22.69 -52.70
CA CYS A 751 -12.28 22.90 -54.17
C CYS A 751 -11.25 21.98 -54.86
N GLY A 752 -10.54 21.12 -54.11
CA GLY A 752 -9.54 20.18 -54.63
C GLY A 752 -8.26 20.82 -55.17
N ALA A 753 -8.02 22.12 -54.97
CA ALA A 753 -6.81 22.79 -55.42
C ALA A 753 -5.61 22.37 -54.58
N ARG A 754 -4.49 22.01 -55.25
CA ARG A 754 -3.20 21.78 -54.59
C ARG A 754 -2.47 23.11 -54.46
N LEU A 755 -2.25 23.52 -53.23
CA LEU A 755 -1.72 24.83 -52.87
C LEU A 755 -0.41 24.63 -52.07
N THR A 756 0.55 25.47 -52.27
CA THR A 756 1.71 25.58 -51.39
C THR A 756 1.27 26.13 -50.00
N LEU A 757 2.07 25.93 -48.98
CA LEU A 757 1.73 26.42 -47.64
C LEU A 757 1.46 27.95 -47.58
N SER A 758 2.16 28.72 -48.39
CA SER A 758 1.95 30.17 -48.52
C SER A 758 0.61 30.50 -49.21
N GLU A 759 0.29 29.78 -50.30
CA GLU A 759 -0.99 29.93 -51.00
C GLU A 759 -2.18 29.41 -50.17
N ALA A 760 -1.98 28.38 -49.37
CA ALA A 760 -3.00 27.85 -48.47
C ALA A 760 -3.38 28.83 -47.34
N ALA A 761 -2.44 29.64 -46.88
CA ALA A 761 -2.69 30.69 -45.85
C ALA A 761 -3.53 31.85 -46.40
N GLU A 762 -3.50 32.11 -47.73
CA GLU A 762 -4.27 33.16 -48.39
C GLU A 762 -5.56 32.62 -49.02
N HIS A 763 -5.73 31.31 -49.11
CA HIS A 763 -6.87 30.68 -49.77
C HIS A 763 -8.16 30.81 -48.96
N ASP A 764 -9.18 31.43 -49.50
CA ASP A 764 -10.42 31.81 -48.77
C ASP A 764 -11.16 30.61 -48.15
N HIS A 765 -11.08 29.43 -48.72
CA HIS A 765 -11.69 28.20 -48.18
C HIS A 765 -10.94 27.61 -47.00
N LEU A 766 -9.71 28.04 -46.69
CA LEU A 766 -8.89 27.55 -45.57
C LEU A 766 -8.71 28.57 -44.48
N LYS A 767 -9.24 29.81 -44.63
CA LYS A 767 -9.28 30.83 -43.58
C LYS A 767 -10.20 30.37 -42.48
N VAL A 768 -9.65 29.87 -41.37
CA VAL A 768 -10.39 29.60 -40.13
C VAL A 768 -10.69 30.96 -39.50
N SER A 769 -11.95 31.31 -39.39
CA SER A 769 -12.38 32.45 -38.59
C SER A 769 -12.09 32.16 -37.12
N VAL A 770 -10.97 32.67 -36.62
CA VAL A 770 -10.70 32.72 -35.17
C VAL A 770 -11.56 33.84 -34.64
N SER A 771 -12.75 33.53 -34.12
CA SER A 771 -13.49 34.45 -33.29
C SER A 771 -12.78 34.60 -31.95
N PRO A 772 -12.42 35.79 -31.49
CA PRO A 772 -11.89 35.98 -30.14
C PRO A 772 -13.03 35.83 -29.14
N SER A 773 -12.89 34.82 -28.26
CA SER A 773 -13.67 34.68 -27.04
C SER A 773 -12.78 34.62 -25.82
#